data_18427589cbd073d56f422454c97c9224
#
_entry.id   18427589cbd073d56f422454c97c9224
#
_cell.length_a   1.000
_cell.length_b   1.000
_cell.length_c   1.000
_cell.angle_alpha   90.00
_cell.angle_beta   90.00
_cell.angle_gamma   90.00
#
_symmetry.space_group_name_H-M   'P 1'
#
loop_
_entity.id
_entity.type
_entity.pdbx_description
1 polymer ?
#
loop_
_entity_poly.entity_id
_entity_poly.type
_entity_poly.pdbx_seq_one_letter_code
_entity_poly.pdbx_strand_id
1 'polypeptide(L)'
;MRANLVEKEPQILERWKRIDIHRYILRTRENRPTFVLHDGPPYANGAIHIGTAMNKILKDMVIRYKTLRGFRTPYVPGWDTHGLPIEHRVTSMLKEKVEKMTPQEIRRECEKFAREQIEIQKRQFQRLGVIGDWENYYATLDPEYEYRVYTVLQKFVEDGYVYREKKPVLWCFTCGTALAQAEIEYHDHVSPSIYVKFKMKDSDEYIVIWTTTPWTLPANTAIAVHPEETYVRLKVDSEVWIVAERLLEQFASEIGLKYYSVLEKFSGRSLEGRTAISPLSQRDSRIILADFVDMETGTGCVHVAPGHGEEDYEYGYKIYKLDVLSPVDEKGRFTNEAGKYRGLNVFDANKLIMEDLKNLGVLLHASTITHSYPHCWRCKNPVIFRATEQWFISIDKNDLRKKLLEQINMVEWIPNWGKNRIAAMIEERPDWCISRQRVWGIPIPAFRCKSCGHVNLDGGLIEHFAGIVRQKGTNAWFELGEKELLPDGYACKNCGSRDLEKTYDTLDVWIDSGASFEAVLNARPELTFPADMYLEGSDQHRGWFNSSLVLSVVKHGRPPYRTVLTHGFIKDEEGKKMSKSLGNVVDPLEVCSKYGADVLRLWLASSDYFNDIRISYNILMQQVEVYKKIRNTIRYLLGNLYDFTPKDIVPYEKLLPVDKWALGRLQQTIKAITEGYESYEISKVYNTLVKYCSVELSAVYLDIVKDRLYVEGKNSLKRRSAQTVIREILRSLLIMLSPILTFTCEEAYSHLCAEDRRFETIHAESWPEYRKDWVDEKLMEDFERLFEVRDVALKSLEDARQANLIGHSLDAKLTLKINDEKLFSLLQEYRDVLEEIFIVSQVELEKGEERIQVLVSKAEGQKCDRCWKYHPLTNSDGRFPNICPRCVSVLEGERE
;
A
#
# COMPACT_ATOMS: atom_id res chain seq x y z
N MET A 1 -13.00 -10.01 31.43
CA MET A 1 -11.88 -9.74 30.50
C MET A 1 -10.53 -9.81 31.26
N ARG A 2 -9.72 -10.83 31.04
CA ARG A 2 -8.32 -10.89 31.52
C ARG A 2 -7.40 -10.43 30.36
N ALA A 3 -6.29 -9.71 30.67
CA ALA A 3 -5.36 -9.25 29.65
C ALA A 3 -4.51 -10.43 29.15
N ASN A 4 -4.87 -11.05 28.07
CA ASN A 4 -4.04 -12.05 27.41
C ASN A 4 -4.50 -12.21 25.96
N LEU A 5 -4.14 -11.25 25.10
CA LEU A 5 -4.46 -11.29 23.66
C LEU A 5 -3.91 -12.54 23.00
N VAL A 6 -2.67 -12.91 23.32
CA VAL A 6 -1.95 -14.04 22.72
C VAL A 6 -2.75 -15.35 22.86
N GLU A 7 -3.39 -15.58 23.99
CA GLU A 7 -4.24 -16.76 24.21
C GLU A 7 -5.69 -16.58 23.72
N LYS A 8 -6.22 -15.36 23.79
CA LYS A 8 -7.63 -15.08 23.47
C LYS A 8 -7.92 -15.00 22.00
N GLU A 9 -7.04 -14.36 21.23
CA GLU A 9 -7.23 -14.20 19.78
C GLU A 9 -7.40 -15.55 19.05
N PRO A 10 -6.57 -16.59 19.29
CA PRO A 10 -6.79 -17.90 18.71
C PRO A 10 -8.16 -18.52 19.04
N GLN A 11 -8.65 -18.35 20.28
CA GLN A 11 -9.97 -18.85 20.70
C GLN A 11 -11.10 -18.13 19.95
N ILE A 12 -10.96 -16.84 19.71
CA ILE A 12 -11.91 -16.05 18.92
C ILE A 12 -11.89 -16.48 17.46
N LEU A 13 -10.71 -16.72 16.87
CA LEU A 13 -10.58 -17.22 15.50
C LEU A 13 -11.26 -18.58 15.33
N GLU A 14 -11.11 -19.51 16.26
CA GLU A 14 -11.80 -20.80 16.22
C GLU A 14 -13.34 -20.62 16.33
N ARG A 15 -13.80 -19.67 17.12
CA ARG A 15 -15.23 -19.33 17.18
C ARG A 15 -15.70 -18.75 15.85
N TRP A 16 -14.96 -17.80 15.25
CA TRP A 16 -15.30 -17.22 13.96
C TRP A 16 -15.35 -18.26 12.83
N LYS A 17 -14.43 -19.20 12.83
CA LYS A 17 -14.44 -20.32 11.90
C LYS A 17 -15.68 -21.19 12.09
N ARG A 18 -16.07 -21.49 13.33
CA ARG A 18 -17.25 -22.32 13.64
C ARG A 18 -18.55 -21.72 13.16
N ILE A 19 -18.70 -20.38 13.28
CA ILE A 19 -19.91 -19.67 12.83
C ILE A 19 -19.86 -19.27 11.35
N ASP A 20 -18.76 -19.56 10.65
CA ASP A 20 -18.47 -19.03 9.30
C ASP A 20 -18.73 -17.50 9.25
N ILE A 21 -17.94 -16.74 10.00
CA ILE A 21 -18.18 -15.34 10.27
C ILE A 21 -18.40 -14.52 9.00
N HIS A 22 -17.65 -14.77 7.92
CA HIS A 22 -17.80 -14.04 6.66
C HIS A 22 -19.22 -14.24 6.08
N ARG A 23 -19.63 -15.49 5.89
CA ARG A 23 -20.99 -15.80 5.39
C ARG A 23 -22.07 -15.34 6.36
N TYR A 24 -21.83 -15.49 7.67
CA TYR A 24 -22.77 -14.99 8.68
C TYR A 24 -23.04 -13.49 8.50
N ILE A 25 -21.98 -12.67 8.40
CA ILE A 25 -22.09 -11.22 8.18
C ILE A 25 -22.83 -10.93 6.88
N LEU A 26 -22.48 -11.59 5.76
CA LEU A 26 -23.11 -11.35 4.47
C LEU A 26 -24.62 -11.67 4.49
N ARG A 27 -25.05 -12.70 5.21
CA ARG A 27 -26.49 -13.01 5.39
C ARG A 27 -27.23 -11.92 6.15
N THR A 28 -26.60 -11.31 7.16
CA THR A 28 -27.24 -10.17 7.89
C THR A 28 -27.40 -8.93 7.04
N ARG A 29 -26.79 -8.89 5.84
CA ARG A 29 -26.77 -7.78 4.89
C ARG A 29 -27.30 -8.16 3.49
N GLU A 30 -28.04 -9.27 3.37
CA GLU A 30 -28.45 -9.84 2.07
C GLU A 30 -29.15 -8.83 1.14
N ASN A 31 -30.02 -7.98 1.69
CA ASN A 31 -30.78 -6.98 0.94
C ASN A 31 -30.21 -5.55 1.06
N ARG A 32 -28.92 -5.42 1.35
CA ARG A 32 -28.25 -4.12 1.50
C ARG A 32 -27.44 -3.76 0.25
N PRO A 33 -27.19 -2.47 0.01
CA PRO A 33 -26.25 -2.07 -1.05
C PRO A 33 -24.91 -2.77 -0.90
N THR A 34 -24.34 -3.21 -2.01
CA THR A 34 -23.04 -3.89 -2.01
C THR A 34 -21.90 -2.85 -2.08
N PHE A 35 -20.84 -3.08 -1.33
CA PHE A 35 -19.57 -2.38 -1.44
C PHE A 35 -18.47 -3.41 -1.69
N VAL A 36 -17.84 -3.34 -2.85
CA VAL A 36 -16.78 -4.27 -3.26
C VAL A 36 -15.42 -3.60 -3.16
N LEU A 37 -14.61 -4.03 -2.21
CA LEU A 37 -13.18 -3.81 -2.19
C LEU A 37 -12.53 -5.01 -2.87
N HIS A 38 -11.97 -4.82 -4.07
CA HIS A 38 -11.29 -5.88 -4.80
C HIS A 38 -9.88 -6.08 -4.28
N ASP A 39 -9.50 -7.30 -3.99
CA ASP A 39 -8.18 -7.62 -3.46
C ASP A 39 -7.14 -7.70 -4.58
N GLY A 40 -6.08 -6.89 -4.50
CA GLY A 40 -4.89 -7.07 -5.32
C GLY A 40 -4.14 -8.32 -4.86
N PRO A 41 -3.83 -9.26 -5.78
CA PRO A 41 -3.29 -10.54 -5.41
C PRO A 41 -1.81 -10.46 -5.02
N PRO A 42 -1.42 -10.75 -3.76
CA PRO A 42 -0.02 -10.89 -3.40
C PRO A 42 0.59 -12.14 -4.05
N TYR A 43 1.91 -12.11 -4.28
CA TYR A 43 2.63 -13.29 -4.77
C TYR A 43 2.65 -14.42 -3.75
N ALA A 44 2.32 -15.64 -4.20
CA ALA A 44 2.41 -16.86 -3.42
C ALA A 44 3.85 -17.41 -3.39
N ASN A 45 4.82 -16.65 -2.84
CA ASN A 45 6.25 -16.98 -2.94
C ASN A 45 7.01 -17.02 -1.61
N GLY A 46 6.29 -16.98 -0.48
CA GLY A 46 6.85 -17.01 0.87
C GLY A 46 5.88 -16.53 1.94
N ALA A 47 6.32 -16.50 3.19
CA ALA A 47 5.55 -15.94 4.30
C ALA A 47 5.31 -14.44 4.09
N ILE A 48 4.22 -13.92 4.68
CA ILE A 48 3.90 -12.50 4.64
C ILE A 48 4.97 -11.66 5.36
N HIS A 49 5.23 -10.48 4.85
CA HIS A 49 6.03 -9.47 5.54
C HIS A 49 5.14 -8.37 6.11
N ILE A 50 5.72 -7.47 6.91
CA ILE A 50 4.97 -6.43 7.62
C ILE A 50 4.19 -5.50 6.66
N GLY A 51 4.71 -5.21 5.47
CA GLY A 51 4.00 -4.43 4.44
C GLY A 51 2.75 -5.15 3.92
N THR A 52 2.82 -6.45 3.68
CA THR A 52 1.65 -7.26 3.29
C THR A 52 0.63 -7.33 4.43
N ALA A 53 1.10 -7.44 5.68
CA ALA A 53 0.23 -7.40 6.86
C ALA A 53 -0.51 -6.05 6.97
N MET A 54 0.20 -4.93 6.79
CA MET A 54 -0.38 -3.58 6.77
C MET A 54 -1.50 -3.47 5.72
N ASN A 55 -1.20 -3.86 4.49
CA ASN A 55 -2.15 -3.81 3.38
C ASN A 55 -3.45 -4.57 3.69
N LYS A 56 -3.34 -5.81 4.15
CA LYS A 56 -4.50 -6.64 4.48
C LYS A 56 -5.27 -6.13 5.70
N ILE A 57 -4.59 -5.58 6.70
CA ILE A 57 -5.25 -4.97 7.87
C ILE A 57 -6.02 -3.70 7.45
N LEU A 58 -5.45 -2.84 6.59
CA LEU A 58 -6.15 -1.65 6.08
C LEU A 58 -7.42 -2.03 5.32
N LYS A 59 -7.34 -3.01 4.42
CA LYS A 59 -8.50 -3.55 3.70
C LYS A 59 -9.58 -4.05 4.66
N ASP A 60 -9.19 -4.83 5.66
CA ASP A 60 -10.11 -5.35 6.68
C ASP A 60 -10.77 -4.23 7.51
N MET A 61 -10.03 -3.16 7.86
CA MET A 61 -10.61 -2.00 8.55
C MET A 61 -11.67 -1.31 7.70
N VAL A 62 -11.41 -1.09 6.40
CA VAL A 62 -12.38 -0.50 5.47
C VAL A 62 -13.62 -1.38 5.34
N ILE A 63 -13.42 -2.68 5.11
CA ILE A 63 -14.50 -3.67 4.95
C ILE A 63 -15.38 -3.70 6.21
N ARG A 64 -14.79 -3.79 7.40
CA ARG A 64 -15.55 -3.80 8.68
C ARG A 64 -16.32 -2.51 8.87
N TYR A 65 -15.70 -1.36 8.62
CA TYR A 65 -16.40 -0.08 8.70
C TYR A 65 -17.59 -0.01 7.74
N LYS A 66 -17.40 -0.35 6.46
CA LYS A 66 -18.49 -0.36 5.48
C LYS A 66 -19.60 -1.37 5.83
N THR A 67 -19.24 -2.53 6.39
CA THR A 67 -20.20 -3.50 6.94
C THR A 67 -21.05 -2.89 8.05
N LEU A 68 -20.42 -2.24 9.04
CA LEU A 68 -21.09 -1.59 10.15
C LEU A 68 -21.97 -0.43 9.67
N ARG A 69 -21.59 0.26 8.57
CA ARG A 69 -22.40 1.28 7.90
C ARG A 69 -23.59 0.70 7.14
N GLY A 70 -23.76 -0.60 7.14
CA GLY A 70 -24.92 -1.29 6.57
C GLY A 70 -24.73 -1.78 5.14
N PHE A 71 -23.53 -1.75 4.57
CA PHE A 71 -23.25 -2.35 3.27
C PHE A 71 -23.08 -3.87 3.37
N ARG A 72 -23.43 -4.56 2.29
CA ARG A 72 -23.01 -5.92 2.04
C ARG A 72 -21.60 -5.88 1.44
N THR A 73 -20.62 -6.51 2.09
CA THR A 73 -19.21 -6.37 1.75
C THR A 73 -18.56 -7.72 1.44
N PRO A 74 -18.85 -8.32 0.29
CA PRO A 74 -18.21 -9.57 -0.12
C PRO A 74 -16.73 -9.30 -0.41
N TYR A 75 -15.85 -9.93 0.36
CA TYR A 75 -14.41 -9.82 0.19
C TYR A 75 -13.83 -11.16 -0.20
N VAL A 76 -13.31 -11.23 -1.43
CA VAL A 76 -12.69 -12.41 -2.01
C VAL A 76 -11.18 -12.19 -2.08
N PRO A 77 -10.40 -12.80 -1.18
CA PRO A 77 -8.94 -12.70 -1.23
C PRO A 77 -8.39 -13.41 -2.46
N GLY A 78 -7.23 -12.96 -2.95
CA GLY A 78 -6.61 -13.53 -4.13
C GLY A 78 -5.11 -13.71 -4.03
N TRP A 79 -4.54 -14.49 -4.96
CA TRP A 79 -3.09 -14.71 -5.08
C TRP A 79 -2.63 -14.70 -6.51
N ASP A 80 -1.49 -14.01 -6.73
CA ASP A 80 -0.71 -14.11 -7.96
C ASP A 80 0.25 -15.29 -7.85
N THR A 81 0.17 -16.20 -8.81
CA THR A 81 0.80 -17.53 -8.71
C THR A 81 1.71 -17.87 -9.88
N HIS A 82 1.83 -16.96 -10.88
CA HIS A 82 2.66 -17.18 -12.06
C HIS A 82 3.94 -16.33 -12.07
N GLY A 83 4.74 -16.55 -13.09
CA GLY A 83 5.86 -15.73 -13.48
C GLY A 83 7.16 -15.97 -12.70
N LEU A 84 8.11 -15.10 -12.95
CA LEU A 84 9.48 -15.15 -12.44
C LEU A 84 9.58 -15.27 -10.91
N PRO A 85 8.72 -14.63 -10.08
CA PRO A 85 8.84 -14.71 -8.62
C PRO A 85 8.70 -16.13 -8.07
N ILE A 86 7.84 -16.94 -8.66
CA ILE A 86 7.62 -18.35 -8.27
C ILE A 86 8.68 -19.25 -8.92
N GLU A 87 8.85 -19.14 -10.24
CA GLU A 87 9.79 -19.98 -11.00
C GLU A 87 11.21 -19.86 -10.46
N HIS A 88 11.69 -18.64 -10.23
CA HIS A 88 13.03 -18.41 -9.68
C HIS A 88 13.20 -19.01 -8.28
N ARG A 89 12.14 -18.95 -7.44
CA ARG A 89 12.18 -19.56 -6.10
C ARG A 89 12.29 -21.06 -6.18
N VAL A 90 11.47 -21.70 -7.00
CA VAL A 90 11.44 -23.15 -7.19
C VAL A 90 12.73 -23.64 -7.81
N THR A 91 13.21 -23.01 -8.90
CA THR A 91 14.46 -23.40 -9.55
C THR A 91 15.67 -23.26 -8.63
N SER A 92 15.70 -22.21 -7.79
CA SER A 92 16.75 -22.02 -6.77
C SER A 92 16.71 -23.12 -5.68
N MET A 93 15.54 -23.64 -5.34
CA MET A 93 15.41 -24.76 -4.40
C MET A 93 15.82 -26.09 -5.01
N LEU A 94 15.50 -26.32 -6.28
CA LEU A 94 15.81 -27.56 -7.01
C LEU A 94 17.28 -27.65 -7.44
N LYS A 95 17.98 -26.49 -7.59
CA LYS A 95 19.41 -26.39 -7.99
C LYS A 95 19.70 -27.19 -9.29
N GLU A 96 20.74 -28.00 -9.29
CA GLU A 96 21.19 -28.79 -10.46
C GLU A 96 20.14 -29.79 -10.99
N LYS A 97 19.13 -30.12 -10.20
CA LYS A 97 18.06 -31.03 -10.65
C LYS A 97 17.25 -30.43 -11.81
N VAL A 98 17.12 -29.09 -11.86
CA VAL A 98 16.36 -28.37 -12.89
C VAL A 98 16.88 -28.68 -14.29
N GLU A 99 18.20 -28.83 -14.47
CA GLU A 99 18.81 -29.10 -15.78
C GLU A 99 18.37 -30.43 -16.40
N LYS A 100 17.86 -31.35 -15.57
CA LYS A 100 17.40 -32.68 -15.99
C LYS A 100 15.88 -32.78 -16.08
N MET A 101 15.16 -31.72 -15.72
CA MET A 101 13.70 -31.72 -15.69
C MET A 101 13.13 -31.22 -17.01
N THR A 102 12.00 -31.80 -17.39
CA THR A 102 11.17 -31.30 -18.49
C THR A 102 10.41 -30.03 -18.07
N PRO A 103 10.00 -29.18 -19.03
CA PRO A 103 9.14 -28.04 -18.73
C PRO A 103 7.87 -28.42 -17.93
N GLN A 104 7.26 -29.54 -18.24
CA GLN A 104 6.08 -30.04 -17.54
C GLN A 104 6.36 -30.33 -16.05
N GLU A 105 7.50 -30.94 -15.76
CA GLU A 105 7.91 -31.23 -14.37
C GLU A 105 8.18 -29.96 -13.59
N ILE A 106 8.85 -28.96 -14.21
CA ILE A 106 9.09 -27.65 -13.59
C ILE A 106 7.77 -26.95 -13.28
N ARG A 107 6.80 -26.96 -14.22
CA ARG A 107 5.47 -26.36 -14.01
C ARG A 107 4.72 -27.02 -12.86
N ARG A 108 4.75 -28.34 -12.73
CA ARG A 108 4.12 -29.05 -11.61
C ARG A 108 4.73 -28.71 -10.26
N GLU A 109 6.05 -28.55 -10.19
CA GLU A 109 6.72 -28.11 -8.96
C GLU A 109 6.37 -26.65 -8.63
N CYS A 110 6.26 -25.76 -9.62
CA CYS A 110 5.82 -24.38 -9.41
C CYS A 110 4.37 -24.30 -8.92
N GLU A 111 3.46 -25.06 -9.52
CA GLU A 111 2.05 -25.14 -9.09
C GLU A 111 1.95 -25.64 -7.65
N LYS A 112 2.61 -26.75 -7.33
CA LYS A 112 2.64 -27.30 -5.98
C LYS A 112 3.15 -26.28 -4.96
N PHE A 113 4.28 -25.64 -5.25
CA PHE A 113 4.86 -24.61 -4.40
C PHE A 113 3.90 -23.45 -4.18
N ALA A 114 3.27 -22.94 -5.25
CA ALA A 114 2.34 -21.81 -5.16
C ALA A 114 1.14 -22.16 -4.26
N ARG A 115 0.53 -23.33 -4.43
CA ARG A 115 -0.59 -23.79 -3.59
C ARG A 115 -0.19 -23.95 -2.13
N GLU A 116 1.00 -24.46 -1.84
CA GLU A 116 1.53 -24.54 -0.47
C GLU A 116 1.70 -23.16 0.16
N GLN A 117 2.23 -22.19 -0.60
CA GLN A 117 2.39 -20.82 -0.11
C GLN A 117 1.06 -20.10 0.11
N ILE A 118 0.06 -20.34 -0.73
CA ILE A 118 -1.31 -19.83 -0.50
C ILE A 118 -1.82 -20.29 0.87
N GLU A 119 -1.72 -21.58 1.19
CA GLU A 119 -2.20 -22.10 2.47
C GLU A 119 -1.43 -21.56 3.69
N ILE A 120 -0.15 -21.23 3.52
CA ILE A 120 0.65 -20.56 4.55
C ILE A 120 0.15 -19.13 4.75
N GLN A 121 0.07 -18.34 3.69
CA GLN A 121 -0.33 -16.93 3.76
C GLN A 121 -1.79 -16.77 4.21
N LYS A 122 -2.70 -17.64 3.77
CA LYS A 122 -4.10 -17.70 4.21
C LYS A 122 -4.19 -17.78 5.75
N ARG A 123 -3.47 -18.72 6.35
CA ARG A 123 -3.41 -18.85 7.83
C ARG A 123 -2.81 -17.62 8.50
N GLN A 124 -1.79 -17.02 7.89
CA GLN A 124 -1.15 -15.82 8.41
C GLN A 124 -2.08 -14.60 8.36
N PHE A 125 -2.83 -14.39 7.27
CA PHE A 125 -3.84 -13.33 7.18
C PHE A 125 -4.99 -13.53 8.16
N GLN A 126 -5.47 -14.76 8.31
CA GLN A 126 -6.48 -15.08 9.33
C GLN A 126 -5.97 -14.77 10.74
N ARG A 127 -4.66 -15.04 11.04
CA ARG A 127 -4.06 -14.71 12.34
C ARG A 127 -4.07 -13.20 12.63
N LEU A 128 -4.02 -12.36 11.60
CA LEU A 128 -4.15 -10.90 11.74
C LEU A 128 -5.59 -10.44 12.02
N GLY A 129 -6.56 -11.34 12.00
CA GLY A 129 -7.98 -11.05 12.19
C GLY A 129 -8.71 -10.63 10.92
N VAL A 130 -8.13 -10.82 9.75
CA VAL A 130 -8.76 -10.46 8.46
C VAL A 130 -9.91 -11.41 8.15
N ILE A 131 -11.09 -10.84 7.86
CA ILE A 131 -12.30 -11.59 7.44
C ILE A 131 -12.41 -11.57 5.92
N GLY A 132 -12.70 -12.72 5.31
CA GLY A 132 -12.89 -12.86 3.87
C GLY A 132 -13.37 -14.26 3.51
N ASP A 133 -13.70 -14.49 2.23
CA ASP A 133 -14.06 -15.81 1.72
C ASP A 133 -12.80 -16.65 1.46
N TRP A 134 -12.24 -17.17 2.53
CA TRP A 134 -11.00 -17.96 2.51
C TRP A 134 -11.13 -19.33 1.84
N GLU A 135 -12.33 -19.84 1.65
CA GLU A 135 -12.59 -21.12 1.00
C GLU A 135 -12.77 -20.95 -0.52
N ASN A 136 -13.32 -19.81 -0.96
CA ASN A 136 -13.55 -19.55 -2.38
C ASN A 136 -12.67 -18.36 -2.86
N TYR A 137 -11.42 -18.32 -2.40
CA TYR A 137 -10.42 -17.38 -2.88
C TYR A 137 -10.20 -17.52 -4.40
N TYR A 138 -9.48 -16.58 -5.01
CA TYR A 138 -9.02 -16.73 -6.39
C TYR A 138 -7.51 -16.90 -6.46
N ALA A 139 -7.04 -17.67 -7.42
CA ALA A 139 -5.62 -17.78 -7.76
C ALA A 139 -5.45 -17.69 -9.28
N THR A 140 -4.42 -16.99 -9.73
CA THR A 140 -4.23 -16.75 -11.17
C THR A 140 -3.93 -18.03 -11.95
N LEU A 141 -3.53 -19.12 -11.26
CA LEU A 141 -3.30 -20.46 -11.84
C LEU A 141 -4.58 -21.32 -11.96
N ASP A 142 -5.74 -20.81 -11.48
CA ASP A 142 -6.96 -21.61 -11.58
C ASP A 142 -7.48 -21.62 -13.03
N PRO A 143 -7.92 -22.78 -13.58
CA PRO A 143 -8.27 -22.89 -15.01
C PRO A 143 -9.33 -21.91 -15.49
N GLU A 144 -10.35 -21.61 -14.68
CA GLU A 144 -11.36 -20.59 -15.02
C GLU A 144 -10.77 -19.17 -15.04
N TYR A 145 -9.80 -18.88 -14.14
CA TYR A 145 -9.09 -17.59 -14.15
C TYR A 145 -8.22 -17.46 -15.41
N GLU A 146 -7.42 -18.47 -15.74
CA GLU A 146 -6.57 -18.51 -16.92
C GLU A 146 -7.42 -18.37 -18.21
N TYR A 147 -8.57 -19.06 -18.28
CA TYR A 147 -9.55 -18.90 -19.36
C TYR A 147 -9.96 -17.44 -19.53
N ARG A 148 -10.28 -16.74 -18.45
CA ARG A 148 -10.68 -15.32 -18.48
C ARG A 148 -9.56 -14.40 -18.97
N VAL A 149 -8.32 -14.68 -18.60
CA VAL A 149 -7.16 -13.95 -19.13
C VAL A 149 -7.11 -14.06 -20.66
N TYR A 150 -7.35 -15.24 -21.22
CA TYR A 150 -7.42 -15.41 -22.68
C TYR A 150 -8.56 -14.63 -23.32
N THR A 151 -9.71 -14.49 -22.68
CA THR A 151 -10.81 -13.67 -23.21
C THR A 151 -10.45 -12.18 -23.27
N VAL A 152 -9.58 -11.72 -22.39
CA VAL A 152 -9.02 -10.36 -22.44
C VAL A 152 -8.01 -10.26 -23.58
N LEU A 153 -7.04 -11.19 -23.66
CA LEU A 153 -6.05 -11.22 -24.74
C LEU A 153 -6.70 -11.30 -26.14
N GLN A 154 -7.74 -12.12 -26.28
CA GLN A 154 -8.50 -12.25 -27.54
C GLN A 154 -9.00 -10.88 -28.01
N LYS A 155 -9.60 -10.10 -27.11
CA LYS A 155 -10.08 -8.74 -27.43
C LYS A 155 -8.97 -7.82 -27.94
N PHE A 156 -7.80 -7.85 -27.29
CA PHE A 156 -6.65 -7.07 -27.73
C PHE A 156 -6.13 -7.47 -29.11
N VAL A 157 -6.14 -8.76 -29.42
CA VAL A 157 -5.71 -9.28 -30.74
C VAL A 157 -6.73 -8.92 -31.82
N GLU A 158 -8.03 -9.11 -31.56
CA GLU A 158 -9.12 -8.81 -32.51
C GLU A 158 -9.21 -7.30 -32.82
N ASP A 159 -9.01 -6.44 -31.85
CA ASP A 159 -8.99 -4.98 -32.05
C ASP A 159 -7.64 -4.48 -32.62
N GLY A 160 -6.68 -5.39 -32.82
CA GLY A 160 -5.40 -5.10 -33.48
C GLY A 160 -4.40 -4.32 -32.61
N TYR A 161 -4.55 -4.34 -31.26
CA TYR A 161 -3.57 -3.73 -30.35
C TYR A 161 -2.29 -4.56 -30.24
N VAL A 162 -2.38 -5.89 -30.43
CA VAL A 162 -1.23 -6.79 -30.30
C VAL A 162 -0.47 -6.88 -31.64
N TYR A 163 0.84 -6.74 -31.56
CA TYR A 163 1.73 -6.90 -32.69
C TYR A 163 3.04 -7.57 -32.27
N ARG A 164 3.80 -8.08 -33.24
CA ARG A 164 5.10 -8.72 -33.02
C ARG A 164 6.17 -7.96 -33.80
N GLU A 165 7.25 -7.58 -33.15
CA GLU A 165 8.33 -6.79 -33.73
C GLU A 165 9.68 -7.12 -33.09
N LYS A 166 10.77 -6.98 -33.86
CA LYS A 166 12.15 -7.00 -33.33
C LYS A 166 12.57 -5.59 -32.98
N LYS A 167 12.58 -5.27 -31.69
CA LYS A 167 13.05 -3.98 -31.13
C LYS A 167 13.79 -4.15 -29.82
N PRO A 168 14.61 -3.18 -29.39
CA PRO A 168 15.28 -3.24 -28.09
C PRO A 168 14.25 -3.29 -26.96
N VAL A 169 14.45 -4.22 -26.05
CA VAL A 169 13.68 -4.36 -24.82
C VAL A 169 14.63 -4.48 -23.64
N LEU A 170 14.18 -4.12 -22.46
CA LEU A 170 14.88 -4.42 -21.22
C LEU A 170 15.05 -5.93 -21.08
N TRP A 171 16.28 -6.38 -20.97
CA TRP A 171 16.64 -7.80 -20.96
C TRP A 171 17.47 -8.15 -19.73
N CYS A 172 16.99 -9.06 -18.92
CA CYS A 172 17.78 -9.65 -17.84
C CYS A 172 18.50 -10.89 -18.37
N PHE A 173 19.78 -10.79 -18.65
CA PHE A 173 20.59 -11.92 -19.15
C PHE A 173 20.86 -12.98 -18.07
N THR A 174 20.74 -12.65 -16.79
CA THR A 174 20.83 -13.61 -15.69
C THR A 174 19.58 -14.48 -15.59
N CYS A 175 18.40 -13.87 -15.76
CA CYS A 175 17.12 -14.59 -15.78
C CYS A 175 16.75 -15.12 -17.18
N GLY A 176 17.40 -14.64 -18.26
CA GLY A 176 17.17 -15.04 -19.65
C GLY A 176 15.82 -14.61 -20.20
N THR A 177 15.33 -13.40 -19.88
CA THR A 177 13.98 -12.94 -20.26
C THR A 177 13.90 -11.42 -20.44
N ALA A 178 12.95 -11.00 -21.30
CA ALA A 178 12.51 -9.62 -21.40
C ALA A 178 11.83 -9.18 -20.10
N LEU A 179 11.90 -7.89 -19.79
CA LEU A 179 11.27 -7.24 -18.63
C LEU A 179 10.44 -6.04 -19.10
N ALA A 180 9.34 -5.76 -18.37
CA ALA A 180 8.62 -4.50 -18.46
C ALA A 180 9.20 -3.48 -17.47
N GLN A 181 8.82 -2.19 -17.60
CA GLN A 181 9.26 -1.14 -16.68
C GLN A 181 8.87 -1.40 -15.21
N ALA A 182 7.77 -2.10 -14.98
CA ALA A 182 7.34 -2.49 -13.62
C ALA A 182 8.25 -3.57 -12.98
N GLU A 183 9.12 -4.19 -13.76
CA GLU A 183 9.99 -5.29 -13.35
C GLU A 183 11.45 -4.87 -13.18
N ILE A 184 11.73 -3.57 -13.16
CA ILE A 184 13.05 -3.01 -12.90
C ILE A 184 13.07 -2.15 -11.64
N GLU A 185 14.24 -2.10 -11.01
CA GLU A 185 14.55 -1.20 -9.91
C GLU A 185 15.83 -0.42 -10.27
N TYR A 186 15.91 0.83 -9.86
CA TYR A 186 17.11 1.63 -10.09
C TYR A 186 18.03 1.58 -8.88
N HIS A 187 19.29 1.29 -9.12
CA HIS A 187 20.35 1.26 -8.10
C HIS A 187 21.60 2.00 -8.61
N ASP A 188 22.41 2.48 -7.69
CA ASP A 188 23.71 3.04 -8.03
C ASP A 188 24.58 1.96 -8.67
N HIS A 189 25.09 2.29 -9.85
CA HIS A 189 25.96 1.41 -10.65
C HIS A 189 27.19 2.17 -11.12
N VAL A 190 28.35 1.52 -11.07
CA VAL A 190 29.61 2.09 -11.56
C VAL A 190 29.80 1.63 -12.98
N SER A 191 29.74 2.58 -13.92
CA SER A 191 29.97 2.32 -15.35
C SER A 191 31.26 2.98 -15.85
N PRO A 192 31.89 2.44 -16.91
CA PRO A 192 32.94 3.17 -17.62
C PRO A 192 32.37 4.47 -18.20
N SER A 193 33.21 5.49 -18.28
CA SER A 193 32.92 6.76 -18.97
C SER A 193 34.08 7.03 -19.92
N ILE A 194 33.79 6.99 -21.22
CA ILE A 194 34.87 7.09 -22.22
C ILE A 194 34.57 8.12 -23.32
N TYR A 195 35.62 8.77 -23.79
CA TYR A 195 35.64 9.68 -24.94
C TYR A 195 36.38 9.03 -26.11
N VAL A 196 35.72 8.89 -27.25
CA VAL A 196 36.24 8.17 -28.40
C VAL A 196 36.11 9.00 -29.69
N LYS A 197 37.18 9.12 -30.45
CA LYS A 197 37.15 9.80 -31.74
C LYS A 197 36.86 8.82 -32.89
N PHE A 198 35.94 9.25 -33.77
CA PHE A 198 35.56 8.56 -34.98
C PHE A 198 36.05 9.36 -36.16
N LYS A 199 36.84 8.75 -37.05
CA LYS A 199 37.38 9.43 -38.23
C LYS A 199 36.27 9.72 -39.23
N MET A 200 36.17 10.94 -39.71
CA MET A 200 35.27 11.28 -40.83
C MET A 200 35.73 10.63 -42.11
N LYS A 201 34.79 10.11 -42.91
CA LYS A 201 35.09 9.40 -44.15
C LYS A 201 35.49 10.33 -45.28
N ASP A 202 34.99 11.56 -45.28
CA ASP A 202 35.11 12.59 -46.32
C ASP A 202 36.16 13.66 -46.01
N SER A 203 36.82 13.60 -44.84
CA SER A 203 37.81 14.57 -44.40
C SER A 203 38.82 13.98 -43.38
N ASP A 204 39.90 14.70 -43.07
CA ASP A 204 40.85 14.33 -42.03
C ASP A 204 40.44 14.80 -40.65
N GLU A 205 39.14 14.97 -40.44
CA GLU A 205 38.53 15.36 -39.15
C GLU A 205 38.08 14.16 -38.34
N TYR A 206 37.88 14.34 -37.05
CA TYR A 206 37.29 13.37 -36.13
C TYR A 206 36.07 13.96 -35.45
N ILE A 207 35.00 13.19 -35.32
CA ILE A 207 33.90 13.52 -34.43
C ILE A 207 34.11 12.74 -33.12
N VAL A 208 33.98 13.44 -31.99
CA VAL A 208 34.26 12.85 -30.69
C VAL A 208 32.95 12.51 -30.01
N ILE A 209 32.74 11.23 -29.68
CA ILE A 209 31.57 10.77 -28.91
C ILE A 209 31.93 10.52 -27.45
N TRP A 210 30.92 10.55 -26.62
CA TRP A 210 31.00 10.12 -25.24
C TRP A 210 30.00 8.96 -25.00
N THR A 211 30.42 7.96 -24.21
CA THR A 211 29.54 6.85 -23.84
C THR A 211 29.90 6.26 -22.48
N THR A 212 28.89 5.77 -21.76
CA THR A 212 29.01 4.99 -20.51
C THR A 212 28.82 3.48 -20.76
N THR A 213 28.53 3.08 -22.00
CA THR A 213 28.29 1.68 -22.40
C THR A 213 29.23 1.25 -23.55
N PRO A 214 30.56 1.14 -23.35
CA PRO A 214 31.51 0.78 -24.40
C PRO A 214 31.17 -0.51 -25.14
N TRP A 215 30.49 -1.46 -24.45
CA TRP A 215 30.08 -2.74 -25.04
C TRP A 215 29.07 -2.60 -26.20
N THR A 216 28.40 -1.43 -26.35
CA THR A 216 27.49 -1.21 -27.49
C THR A 216 28.21 -0.73 -28.76
N LEU A 217 29.47 -0.27 -28.66
CA LEU A 217 30.24 0.23 -29.83
C LEU A 217 30.39 -0.78 -30.96
N PRO A 218 30.55 -2.12 -30.77
CA PRO A 218 30.54 -3.08 -31.85
C PRO A 218 29.27 -3.10 -32.71
N ALA A 219 28.13 -2.59 -32.16
CA ALA A 219 26.84 -2.48 -32.84
C ALA A 219 26.57 -1.06 -33.36
N ASN A 220 27.52 -0.16 -33.31
CA ASN A 220 27.37 1.21 -33.83
C ASN A 220 26.96 1.26 -35.31
N THR A 221 25.98 2.11 -35.65
CA THR A 221 25.50 2.37 -37.01
C THR A 221 25.40 3.87 -37.34
N ALA A 222 25.39 4.73 -36.32
CA ALA A 222 25.32 6.17 -36.51
C ALA A 222 25.89 6.94 -35.32
N ILE A 223 26.05 8.25 -35.50
CA ILE A 223 26.30 9.25 -34.46
C ILE A 223 25.19 10.27 -34.53
N ALA A 224 24.50 10.52 -33.40
CA ALA A 224 23.48 11.56 -33.30
C ALA A 224 24.08 12.89 -32.85
N VAL A 225 23.60 13.97 -33.44
CA VAL A 225 23.92 15.37 -33.10
C VAL A 225 22.63 16.17 -32.95
N HIS A 226 22.64 17.19 -32.08
CA HIS A 226 21.47 18.01 -31.88
C HIS A 226 21.29 19.01 -33.03
N PRO A 227 20.11 19.11 -33.69
CA PRO A 227 19.93 19.90 -34.90
C PRO A 227 20.12 21.41 -34.67
N GLU A 228 19.68 21.94 -33.53
CA GLU A 228 19.64 23.39 -33.26
C GLU A 228 20.90 23.90 -32.55
N GLU A 229 21.75 23.02 -32.04
CA GLU A 229 22.93 23.40 -31.28
C GLU A 229 24.13 23.75 -32.17
N THR A 230 25.03 24.56 -31.63
CA THR A 230 26.28 24.95 -32.31
C THR A 230 27.38 23.91 -32.00
N TYR A 231 28.06 23.48 -33.04
CA TYR A 231 29.24 22.63 -33.00
C TYR A 231 30.48 23.42 -33.45
N VAL A 232 31.65 22.95 -33.03
CA VAL A 232 32.91 23.58 -33.35
C VAL A 232 33.87 22.58 -33.96
N ARG A 233 34.69 23.06 -34.95
CA ARG A 233 35.92 22.42 -35.36
C ARG A 233 37.02 22.91 -34.46
N LEU A 234 37.62 21.98 -33.75
CA LEU A 234 38.62 22.23 -32.73
C LEU A 234 39.97 21.74 -33.24
N LYS A 235 40.93 22.63 -33.41
CA LYS A 235 42.31 22.24 -33.74
C LYS A 235 42.99 21.79 -32.46
N VAL A 236 43.47 20.53 -32.46
CA VAL A 236 44.19 19.92 -31.37
C VAL A 236 45.43 19.29 -31.98
N ASP A 237 46.60 19.85 -31.72
CA ASP A 237 47.86 19.45 -32.36
C ASP A 237 47.77 19.37 -33.90
N SER A 238 47.93 18.18 -34.48
CA SER A 238 47.79 17.93 -35.91
C SER A 238 46.40 17.55 -36.37
N GLU A 239 45.45 17.31 -35.43
CA GLU A 239 44.09 16.81 -35.70
C GLU A 239 43.05 17.93 -35.65
N VAL A 240 41.89 17.67 -36.25
CA VAL A 240 40.68 18.52 -36.12
C VAL A 240 39.54 17.68 -35.51
N TRP A 241 39.00 18.15 -34.39
CA TRP A 241 37.94 17.44 -33.70
C TRP A 241 36.61 18.21 -33.76
N ILE A 242 35.49 17.51 -33.82
CA ILE A 242 34.14 18.06 -33.84
C ILE A 242 33.48 17.72 -32.52
N VAL A 243 33.03 18.76 -31.79
CA VAL A 243 32.27 18.65 -30.52
C VAL A 243 31.25 19.80 -30.43
N ALA A 244 30.27 19.71 -29.55
CA ALA A 244 29.35 20.81 -29.28
C ALA A 244 30.06 21.97 -28.57
N GLU A 245 29.80 23.20 -29.01
CA GLU A 245 30.40 24.42 -28.41
C GLU A 245 30.09 24.52 -26.91
N ARG A 246 28.84 24.29 -26.55
CA ARG A 246 28.33 24.37 -25.17
C ARG A 246 29.06 23.47 -24.18
N LEU A 247 29.53 22.30 -24.63
CA LEU A 247 30.23 21.31 -23.81
C LEU A 247 31.76 21.40 -23.90
N LEU A 248 32.29 22.30 -24.73
CA LEU A 248 33.74 22.36 -25.04
C LEU A 248 34.62 22.53 -23.80
N GLU A 249 34.28 23.47 -22.91
CA GLU A 249 35.12 23.76 -21.73
C GLU A 249 35.12 22.56 -20.75
N GLN A 250 33.97 21.95 -20.52
CA GLN A 250 33.83 20.76 -19.68
C GLN A 250 34.59 19.61 -20.28
N PHE A 251 34.38 19.30 -21.55
CA PHE A 251 35.08 18.26 -22.30
C PHE A 251 36.60 18.45 -22.23
N ALA A 252 37.11 19.67 -22.52
CA ALA A 252 38.55 19.97 -22.48
C ALA A 252 39.14 19.76 -21.09
N SER A 253 38.40 20.16 -20.05
CA SER A 253 38.82 19.95 -18.65
C SER A 253 38.89 18.47 -18.29
N GLU A 254 37.88 17.68 -18.68
CA GLU A 254 37.77 16.27 -18.31
C GLU A 254 38.89 15.42 -18.98
N ILE A 255 39.22 15.70 -20.25
CA ILE A 255 40.26 14.98 -20.96
C ILE A 255 41.69 15.59 -20.69
N GLY A 256 41.78 16.70 -19.94
CA GLY A 256 43.04 17.36 -19.63
C GLY A 256 43.63 18.14 -20.81
N LEU A 257 42.80 18.61 -21.75
CA LEU A 257 43.24 19.32 -22.94
C LEU A 257 43.60 20.78 -22.61
N LYS A 258 44.87 21.15 -22.70
CA LYS A 258 45.37 22.49 -22.31
C LYS A 258 45.49 23.47 -23.48
N TYR A 259 45.73 22.96 -24.68
CA TYR A 259 45.97 23.76 -25.88
C TYR A 259 45.08 23.32 -27.03
N TYR A 260 44.24 24.23 -27.47
CA TYR A 260 43.36 24.05 -28.63
C TYR A 260 42.97 25.41 -29.21
N SER A 261 42.50 25.40 -30.42
CA SER A 261 41.89 26.61 -31.06
C SER A 261 40.64 26.24 -31.85
N VAL A 262 39.61 27.05 -31.71
CA VAL A 262 38.37 26.93 -32.48
C VAL A 262 38.61 27.47 -33.88
N LEU A 263 38.49 26.61 -34.88
CA LEU A 263 38.67 26.97 -36.29
C LEU A 263 37.39 27.55 -36.92
N GLU A 264 36.27 26.91 -36.56
CA GLU A 264 34.97 27.23 -37.16
C GLU A 264 33.84 26.84 -36.19
N LYS A 265 32.76 27.59 -36.28
CA LYS A 265 31.49 27.30 -35.60
C LYS A 265 30.41 27.06 -36.64
N PHE A 266 29.54 26.07 -36.45
CA PHE A 266 28.50 25.68 -37.39
C PHE A 266 27.34 25.00 -36.67
N SER A 267 26.15 24.95 -37.32
CA SER A 267 24.97 24.26 -36.77
C SER A 267 25.09 22.76 -36.92
N GLY A 268 24.60 21.98 -35.97
CA GLY A 268 24.49 20.55 -36.02
C GLY A 268 23.80 20.03 -37.31
N ARG A 269 22.83 20.74 -37.82
CA ARG A 269 22.17 20.42 -39.10
C ARG A 269 23.15 20.23 -40.26
N SER A 270 24.26 20.93 -40.27
CA SER A 270 25.25 20.85 -41.35
C SER A 270 26.04 19.54 -41.38
N LEU A 271 25.94 18.76 -40.29
CA LEU A 271 26.56 17.43 -40.19
C LEU A 271 25.65 16.31 -40.72
N GLU A 272 24.36 16.57 -40.93
CA GLU A 272 23.42 15.55 -41.39
C GLU A 272 23.87 14.83 -42.66
N GLY A 273 23.83 13.51 -42.65
CA GLY A 273 24.13 12.66 -43.77
C GLY A 273 25.64 12.46 -44.06
N ARG A 274 26.53 13.22 -43.39
CA ARG A 274 27.98 12.89 -43.40
C ARG A 274 28.19 11.54 -42.74
N THR A 275 29.35 10.94 -42.95
CA THR A 275 29.67 9.60 -42.50
C THR A 275 31.01 9.62 -41.75
N ALA A 276 31.03 9.01 -40.57
CA ALA A 276 32.25 8.64 -39.86
C ALA A 276 32.49 7.14 -39.95
N ILE A 277 33.68 6.68 -39.59
CA ILE A 277 34.02 5.25 -39.56
C ILE A 277 34.07 4.78 -38.11
N SER A 278 33.28 3.77 -37.77
CA SER A 278 33.33 3.12 -36.46
C SER A 278 34.70 2.47 -36.25
N PRO A 279 35.43 2.81 -35.18
CA PRO A 279 36.81 2.36 -35.01
C PRO A 279 36.93 0.85 -34.76
N LEU A 280 35.96 0.22 -34.17
CA LEU A 280 36.00 -1.22 -33.84
C LEU A 280 35.49 -2.10 -34.98
N SER A 281 34.37 -1.70 -35.61
CA SER A 281 33.75 -2.52 -36.67
C SER A 281 34.15 -2.16 -38.07
N GLN A 282 34.82 -1.01 -38.29
CA GLN A 282 35.19 -0.42 -39.60
C GLN A 282 33.97 -0.19 -40.51
N ARG A 283 32.77 -0.15 -39.93
CA ARG A 283 31.51 0.15 -40.64
C ARG A 283 31.29 1.65 -40.74
N ASP A 284 30.51 2.03 -41.74
CA ASP A 284 30.01 3.38 -41.88
C ASP A 284 29.11 3.74 -40.70
N SER A 285 29.39 4.85 -40.06
CA SER A 285 28.61 5.46 -38.95
C SER A 285 28.04 6.78 -39.46
N ARG A 286 26.77 6.76 -39.90
CA ARG A 286 26.10 7.93 -40.48
C ARG A 286 25.78 8.96 -39.42
N ILE A 287 25.99 10.26 -39.68
CA ILE A 287 25.57 11.31 -38.77
C ILE A 287 24.10 11.60 -39.02
N ILE A 288 23.31 11.55 -37.93
CA ILE A 288 21.87 11.78 -37.89
C ILE A 288 21.52 12.93 -36.92
N LEU A 289 20.39 13.54 -37.14
CA LEU A 289 19.85 14.58 -36.23
C LEU A 289 18.90 13.95 -35.22
N ALA A 290 19.06 14.33 -33.94
CA ALA A 290 18.20 13.84 -32.89
C ALA A 290 18.11 14.83 -31.71
N ASP A 291 16.88 15.12 -31.29
CA ASP A 291 16.60 16.08 -30.21
C ASP A 291 16.91 15.50 -28.81
N PHE A 292 17.06 14.17 -28.68
CA PHE A 292 17.43 13.52 -27.43
C PHE A 292 18.89 13.69 -27.01
N VAL A 293 19.76 14.27 -27.89
CA VAL A 293 21.18 14.47 -27.58
C VAL A 293 21.34 15.39 -26.37
N ASP A 294 21.90 14.84 -25.30
CA ASP A 294 22.13 15.60 -24.07
C ASP A 294 23.19 16.69 -24.27
N MET A 295 22.86 17.89 -23.82
CA MET A 295 23.72 19.06 -23.90
C MET A 295 24.20 19.52 -22.50
N GLU A 296 24.11 18.65 -21.50
CA GLU A 296 24.61 18.89 -20.15
C GLU A 296 25.89 18.10 -19.86
N THR A 297 26.05 16.94 -20.53
CA THR A 297 27.21 16.04 -20.31
C THR A 297 27.79 15.52 -21.63
N GLY A 298 29.10 15.16 -21.63
CA GLY A 298 29.78 14.54 -22.75
C GLY A 298 30.28 15.50 -23.82
N THR A 299 29.95 15.27 -25.08
CA THR A 299 30.47 16.03 -26.24
C THR A 299 29.39 16.61 -27.12
N GLY A 300 28.09 16.34 -26.86
CA GLY A 300 26.97 16.64 -27.74
C GLY A 300 26.95 15.75 -29.00
N CYS A 301 27.76 14.71 -29.04
CA CYS A 301 27.79 13.69 -30.11
C CYS A 301 27.58 12.31 -29.45
N VAL A 302 26.49 11.64 -29.76
CA VAL A 302 26.09 10.38 -29.12
C VAL A 302 26.20 9.26 -30.16
N HIS A 303 26.94 8.18 -29.80
CA HIS A 303 26.96 6.99 -30.67
C HIS A 303 25.60 6.29 -30.63
N VAL A 304 25.13 5.81 -31.77
CA VAL A 304 23.80 5.20 -31.93
C VAL A 304 23.93 3.74 -32.31
N ALA A 305 23.30 2.86 -31.51
CA ALA A 305 23.17 1.43 -31.75
C ALA A 305 21.69 1.00 -31.62
N PRO A 306 20.89 1.01 -32.69
CA PRO A 306 19.44 0.76 -32.68
C PRO A 306 19.01 -0.56 -32.05
N GLY A 307 19.92 -1.52 -31.87
CA GLY A 307 19.67 -2.78 -31.16
C GLY A 307 19.82 -2.73 -29.65
N HIS A 308 20.31 -1.59 -29.09
CA HIS A 308 20.72 -1.48 -27.67
C HIS A 308 20.26 -0.19 -26.97
N GLY A 309 19.34 0.58 -27.56
CA GLY A 309 18.73 1.77 -26.97
C GLY A 309 17.36 2.05 -27.57
N GLU A 310 16.41 2.57 -26.76
CA GLU A 310 15.06 2.91 -27.22
C GLU A 310 15.10 4.14 -28.12
N GLU A 311 15.78 5.22 -27.73
CA GLU A 311 15.98 6.41 -28.54
C GLU A 311 16.81 6.09 -29.81
N ASP A 312 17.83 5.26 -29.66
CA ASP A 312 18.63 4.78 -30.79
C ASP A 312 17.78 4.05 -31.82
N TYR A 313 16.81 3.26 -31.38
CA TYR A 313 15.88 2.55 -32.27
C TYR A 313 14.87 3.51 -32.89
N GLU A 314 14.33 4.46 -32.14
CA GLU A 314 13.36 5.43 -32.65
C GLU A 314 13.97 6.29 -33.76
N TYR A 315 15.08 6.94 -33.46
CA TYR A 315 15.76 7.78 -34.45
C TYR A 315 16.49 6.95 -35.53
N GLY A 316 17.35 6.02 -35.11
CA GLY A 316 18.17 5.25 -36.06
C GLY A 316 17.36 4.38 -36.99
N TYR A 317 16.42 3.56 -36.47
CA TYR A 317 15.66 2.63 -37.31
C TYR A 317 14.35 3.24 -37.82
N LYS A 318 13.49 3.81 -36.98
CA LYS A 318 12.17 4.25 -37.43
C LYS A 318 12.25 5.48 -38.33
N ILE A 319 13.12 6.45 -38.02
CA ILE A 319 13.27 7.69 -38.80
C ILE A 319 14.30 7.47 -39.93
N TYR A 320 15.54 7.11 -39.63
CA TYR A 320 16.64 7.03 -40.59
C TYR A 320 16.82 5.65 -41.26
N LYS A 321 16.03 4.65 -40.90
CA LYS A 321 16.02 3.29 -41.50
C LYS A 321 17.38 2.56 -41.44
N LEU A 322 18.14 2.78 -40.38
CA LEU A 322 19.40 2.11 -40.14
C LEU A 322 19.20 0.65 -39.68
N ASP A 323 20.20 -0.19 -39.79
CA ASP A 323 20.16 -1.58 -39.38
C ASP A 323 20.04 -1.73 -37.86
N VAL A 324 19.21 -2.66 -37.42
CA VAL A 324 19.08 -3.04 -35.99
C VAL A 324 20.03 -4.18 -35.67
N LEU A 325 21.30 -3.82 -35.39
CA LEU A 325 22.33 -4.78 -35.02
C LEU A 325 22.25 -5.09 -33.52
N SER A 326 22.21 -6.36 -33.16
CA SER A 326 22.19 -6.80 -31.76
C SER A 326 23.07 -8.05 -31.61
N PRO A 327 24.42 -7.89 -31.66
CA PRO A 327 25.36 -9.00 -31.58
C PRO A 327 25.53 -9.57 -30.18
N VAL A 328 24.44 -9.73 -29.44
CA VAL A 328 24.39 -10.21 -28.04
C VAL A 328 23.31 -11.28 -27.90
N ASP A 329 23.68 -12.43 -27.37
CA ASP A 329 22.77 -13.55 -27.10
C ASP A 329 21.88 -13.34 -25.86
N GLU A 330 21.02 -14.32 -25.58
CA GLU A 330 20.11 -14.28 -24.42
C GLU A 330 20.81 -14.34 -23.06
N LYS A 331 22.08 -14.79 -23.03
CA LYS A 331 22.92 -14.84 -21.81
C LYS A 331 23.82 -13.61 -21.65
N GLY A 332 23.59 -12.57 -22.46
CA GLY A 332 24.39 -11.34 -22.43
C GLY A 332 25.81 -11.53 -22.95
N ARG A 333 26.03 -12.49 -23.82
CA ARG A 333 27.32 -12.77 -24.42
C ARG A 333 27.33 -12.34 -25.87
N PHE A 334 28.45 -11.85 -26.34
CA PHE A 334 28.62 -11.51 -27.72
C PHE A 334 28.56 -12.73 -28.64
N THR A 335 27.83 -12.58 -29.76
CA THR A 335 27.70 -13.56 -30.83
C THR A 335 28.87 -13.47 -31.83
N ASN A 336 28.85 -14.30 -32.88
CA ASN A 336 29.84 -14.27 -33.94
C ASN A 336 29.91 -12.90 -34.67
N GLU A 337 28.82 -12.13 -34.66
CA GLU A 337 28.72 -10.82 -35.30
C GLU A 337 29.63 -9.76 -34.67
N ALA A 338 30.01 -9.96 -33.40
CA ALA A 338 30.91 -9.08 -32.64
C ALA A 338 32.42 -9.46 -32.87
N GLY A 339 32.70 -10.38 -33.75
CA GLY A 339 34.06 -10.76 -34.11
C GLY A 339 34.89 -11.29 -32.92
N LYS A 340 35.99 -10.63 -32.60
CA LYS A 340 36.93 -11.07 -31.55
C LYS A 340 36.35 -11.05 -30.13
N TYR A 341 35.25 -10.33 -29.90
CA TYR A 341 34.58 -10.28 -28.60
C TYR A 341 33.63 -11.47 -28.38
N ARG A 342 33.44 -12.34 -29.35
CA ARG A 342 32.56 -13.52 -29.28
C ARG A 342 32.72 -14.29 -27.98
N GLY A 343 31.58 -14.62 -27.31
CA GLY A 343 31.54 -15.43 -26.12
C GLY A 343 31.80 -14.68 -24.81
N LEU A 344 32.32 -13.44 -24.86
CA LEU A 344 32.53 -12.60 -23.67
C LEU A 344 31.19 -12.05 -23.20
N ASN A 345 31.01 -11.95 -21.89
CA ASN A 345 29.92 -11.17 -21.31
C ASN A 345 30.10 -9.70 -21.64
N VAL A 346 29.00 -8.99 -21.94
CA VAL A 346 29.03 -7.58 -22.37
C VAL A 346 29.72 -6.65 -21.38
N PHE A 347 29.53 -6.83 -20.07
CA PHE A 347 30.22 -6.01 -19.07
C PHE A 347 31.70 -6.35 -18.92
N ASP A 348 32.08 -7.64 -19.01
CA ASP A 348 33.45 -8.07 -18.96
C ASP A 348 34.22 -7.59 -20.21
N ALA A 349 33.56 -7.51 -21.34
CA ALA A 349 34.14 -7.07 -22.61
C ALA A 349 34.53 -5.58 -22.60
N ASN A 350 33.93 -4.75 -21.75
CA ASN A 350 34.25 -3.31 -21.66
C ASN A 350 35.76 -3.07 -21.51
N LYS A 351 36.45 -3.86 -20.69
CA LYS A 351 37.88 -3.72 -20.46
C LYS A 351 38.67 -3.95 -21.75
N LEU A 352 38.37 -5.02 -22.47
CA LEU A 352 39.05 -5.36 -23.74
C LEU A 352 38.73 -4.34 -24.83
N ILE A 353 37.48 -3.87 -24.92
CA ILE A 353 37.06 -2.84 -25.86
C ILE A 353 37.83 -1.54 -25.63
N MET A 354 37.96 -1.09 -24.37
CA MET A 354 38.74 0.10 -24.05
C MET A 354 40.23 -0.06 -24.35
N GLU A 355 40.79 -1.25 -24.15
CA GLU A 355 42.19 -1.56 -24.51
C GLU A 355 42.37 -1.50 -26.04
N ASP A 356 41.48 -2.04 -26.82
CA ASP A 356 41.49 -1.96 -28.26
C ASP A 356 41.37 -0.52 -28.78
N LEU A 357 40.47 0.29 -28.22
CA LEU A 357 40.34 1.71 -28.58
C LEU A 357 41.61 2.51 -28.24
N LYS A 358 42.29 2.16 -27.15
CA LYS A 358 43.58 2.74 -26.76
C LYS A 358 44.67 2.34 -27.77
N ASN A 359 44.76 1.06 -28.13
CA ASN A 359 45.70 0.55 -29.08
C ASN A 359 45.54 1.14 -30.49
N LEU A 360 44.28 1.45 -30.88
CA LEU A 360 43.95 2.16 -32.12
C LEU A 360 44.25 3.68 -32.07
N GLY A 361 44.61 4.22 -30.89
CA GLY A 361 44.86 5.66 -30.71
C GLY A 361 43.61 6.54 -30.79
N VAL A 362 42.44 5.97 -30.60
CA VAL A 362 41.16 6.69 -30.70
C VAL A 362 40.48 6.92 -29.34
N LEU A 363 40.95 6.34 -28.28
CA LEU A 363 40.48 6.58 -26.91
C LEU A 363 41.16 7.83 -26.35
N LEU A 364 40.43 8.92 -26.12
CA LEU A 364 40.95 10.16 -25.62
C LEU A 364 41.02 10.18 -24.07
N HIS A 365 40.02 9.67 -23.42
CA HIS A 365 39.97 9.59 -21.97
C HIS A 365 39.08 8.42 -21.52
N ALA A 366 39.44 7.87 -20.35
CA ALA A 366 38.63 6.83 -19.71
C ALA A 366 38.62 7.06 -18.20
N SER A 367 37.44 7.08 -17.63
CA SER A 367 37.15 7.19 -16.20
C SER A 367 35.98 6.29 -15.81
N THR A 368 35.45 6.45 -14.62
CA THR A 368 34.25 5.77 -14.18
C THR A 368 33.24 6.78 -13.62
N ILE A 369 31.98 6.50 -13.82
CA ILE A 369 30.86 7.30 -13.29
C ILE A 369 29.94 6.40 -12.47
N THR A 370 29.47 6.92 -11.34
CA THR A 370 28.40 6.29 -10.55
C THR A 370 27.07 6.97 -10.90
N HIS A 371 26.13 6.19 -11.37
CA HIS A 371 24.83 6.71 -11.78
C HIS A 371 23.72 5.71 -11.49
N SER A 372 22.48 6.18 -11.52
CA SER A 372 21.28 5.35 -11.41
C SER A 372 21.15 4.45 -12.62
N TYR A 373 21.09 3.12 -12.44
CA TYR A 373 21.07 2.14 -13.52
C TYR A 373 19.98 1.10 -13.29
N PRO A 374 19.26 0.64 -14.33
CA PRO A 374 18.20 -0.34 -14.20
C PRO A 374 18.74 -1.72 -13.84
N HIS A 375 18.16 -2.33 -12.81
CA HIS A 375 18.44 -3.68 -12.35
C HIS A 375 17.14 -4.51 -12.36
N CYS A 376 17.29 -5.80 -12.57
CA CYS A 376 16.17 -6.73 -12.49
C CYS A 376 15.60 -6.76 -11.08
N TRP A 377 14.30 -6.53 -10.94
CA TRP A 377 13.58 -6.53 -9.66
C TRP A 377 13.77 -7.82 -8.85
N ARG A 378 14.08 -8.93 -9.54
CA ARG A 378 14.16 -10.26 -8.94
C ARG A 378 15.58 -10.69 -8.58
N CYS A 379 16.49 -10.76 -9.56
CA CYS A 379 17.87 -11.19 -9.31
C CYS A 379 18.79 -10.05 -8.86
N LYS A 380 18.32 -8.79 -8.93
CA LYS A 380 19.06 -7.57 -8.56
C LYS A 380 20.30 -7.31 -9.41
N ASN A 381 20.49 -8.03 -10.51
CA ASN A 381 21.60 -7.80 -11.44
C ASN A 381 21.25 -6.70 -12.44
N PRO A 382 22.23 -5.96 -12.96
CA PRO A 382 21.99 -4.96 -14.00
C PRO A 382 21.39 -5.60 -15.26
N VAL A 383 20.53 -4.85 -15.93
CA VAL A 383 19.88 -5.26 -17.19
C VAL A 383 20.49 -4.54 -18.38
N ILE A 384 20.25 -5.03 -19.57
CA ILE A 384 20.70 -4.42 -20.83
C ILE A 384 19.51 -4.19 -21.75
N PHE A 385 19.63 -3.28 -22.73
CA PHE A 385 18.74 -3.25 -23.87
C PHE A 385 19.24 -4.25 -24.93
N ARG A 386 18.33 -5.10 -25.43
CA ARG A 386 18.63 -6.10 -26.46
C ARG A 386 17.49 -6.18 -27.46
N ALA A 387 17.77 -5.98 -28.72
CA ALA A 387 16.77 -6.17 -29.79
C ALA A 387 16.47 -7.66 -29.97
N THR A 388 15.24 -8.02 -29.75
CA THR A 388 14.71 -9.37 -29.95
C THR A 388 13.25 -9.32 -30.38
N GLU A 389 12.82 -10.36 -31.10
CA GLU A 389 11.41 -10.46 -31.48
C GLU A 389 10.54 -10.71 -30.26
N GLN A 390 9.61 -9.81 -30.00
CA GLN A 390 8.69 -9.87 -28.85
C GLN A 390 7.27 -9.52 -29.30
N TRP A 391 6.29 -9.87 -28.44
CA TRP A 391 4.91 -9.43 -28.56
C TRP A 391 4.68 -8.16 -27.75
N PHE A 392 3.97 -7.19 -28.35
CA PHE A 392 3.69 -5.90 -27.75
C PHE A 392 2.20 -5.56 -27.82
N ILE A 393 1.72 -4.82 -26.84
CA ILE A 393 0.46 -4.08 -26.89
C ILE A 393 0.80 -2.64 -27.21
N SER A 394 0.25 -2.12 -28.30
CA SER A 394 0.39 -0.72 -28.67
C SER A 394 -0.48 0.17 -27.80
N ILE A 395 0.13 1.17 -27.18
CA ILE A 395 -0.57 2.12 -26.29
C ILE A 395 -1.17 3.27 -27.08
N ASP A 396 -0.65 3.57 -28.28
CA ASP A 396 -1.17 4.67 -29.10
C ASP A 396 -2.21 4.22 -30.13
N LYS A 397 -2.31 2.94 -30.41
CA LYS A 397 -3.32 2.37 -31.33
C LYS A 397 -4.75 2.74 -30.88
N ASN A 398 -5.60 3.11 -31.83
CA ASN A 398 -7.00 3.46 -31.61
C ASN A 398 -7.21 4.51 -30.49
N ASP A 399 -6.27 5.47 -30.35
CA ASP A 399 -6.27 6.52 -29.31
C ASP A 399 -6.32 5.98 -27.87
N LEU A 400 -5.72 4.80 -27.62
CA LEU A 400 -5.81 4.16 -26.29
C LEU A 400 -5.23 5.05 -25.19
N ARG A 401 -4.06 5.67 -25.39
CA ARG A 401 -3.45 6.60 -24.42
C ARG A 401 -4.42 7.71 -24.02
N LYS A 402 -5.06 8.36 -24.97
CA LYS A 402 -6.05 9.41 -24.73
C LYS A 402 -7.24 8.87 -23.92
N LYS A 403 -7.78 7.72 -24.32
CA LYS A 403 -8.89 7.07 -23.58
C LYS A 403 -8.50 6.76 -22.14
N LEU A 404 -7.28 6.25 -21.90
CA LEU A 404 -6.79 5.98 -20.55
C LEU A 404 -6.74 7.24 -19.68
N LEU A 405 -6.21 8.34 -20.22
CA LEU A 405 -6.15 9.64 -19.52
C LEU A 405 -7.54 10.20 -19.23
N GLU A 406 -8.51 10.04 -20.15
CA GLU A 406 -9.90 10.40 -19.90
C GLU A 406 -10.52 9.56 -18.76
N GLN A 407 -10.26 8.25 -18.74
CA GLN A 407 -10.80 7.36 -17.70
C GLN A 407 -10.17 7.59 -16.31
N ILE A 408 -8.92 8.02 -16.23
CA ILE A 408 -8.27 8.42 -14.96
C ILE A 408 -9.05 9.54 -14.28
N ASN A 409 -9.66 10.46 -15.05
CA ASN A 409 -10.47 11.56 -14.52
C ASN A 409 -11.81 11.11 -13.91
N MET A 410 -12.28 9.91 -14.23
CA MET A 410 -13.54 9.35 -13.72
C MET A 410 -13.34 8.61 -12.39
N VAL A 411 -12.11 8.48 -11.91
CA VAL A 411 -11.75 7.74 -10.71
C VAL A 411 -11.45 8.71 -9.57
N GLU A 412 -11.92 8.38 -8.36
CA GLU A 412 -11.54 9.05 -7.13
C GLU A 412 -10.18 8.52 -6.64
N TRP A 413 -9.20 9.41 -6.51
CA TRP A 413 -7.85 9.07 -6.07
C TRP A 413 -7.59 9.60 -4.66
N ILE A 414 -7.28 8.72 -3.74
CA ILE A 414 -7.01 9.03 -2.34
C ILE A 414 -5.61 8.48 -1.98
N PRO A 415 -4.63 9.35 -1.65
CA PRO A 415 -4.65 10.81 -1.78
C PRO A 415 -4.68 11.30 -3.24
N ASN A 416 -5.07 12.56 -3.43
CA ASN A 416 -5.26 13.18 -4.75
C ASN A 416 -4.01 13.15 -5.66
N TRP A 417 -2.79 13.12 -5.11
CA TRP A 417 -1.55 13.05 -5.89
C TRP A 417 -1.46 11.76 -6.74
N GLY A 418 -2.18 10.71 -6.36
CA GLY A 418 -2.26 9.45 -7.12
C GLY A 418 -2.73 9.65 -8.55
N LYS A 419 -3.66 10.60 -8.78
CA LYS A 419 -4.16 10.97 -10.10
C LYS A 419 -3.04 11.46 -11.02
N ASN A 420 -2.26 12.44 -10.55
CA ASN A 420 -1.17 13.02 -11.34
C ASN A 420 -0.07 11.97 -11.62
N ARG A 421 0.20 11.14 -10.62
CA ARG A 421 1.22 10.09 -10.74
C ARG A 421 0.87 9.05 -11.81
N ILE A 422 -0.36 8.54 -11.84
CA ILE A 422 -0.76 7.55 -12.85
C ILE A 422 -0.90 8.21 -14.22
N ALA A 423 -1.36 9.46 -14.31
CA ALA A 423 -1.47 10.19 -15.56
C ALA A 423 -0.10 10.36 -16.21
N ALA A 424 0.90 10.85 -15.48
CA ALA A 424 2.28 10.98 -15.99
C ALA A 424 2.84 9.62 -16.46
N MET A 425 2.57 8.55 -15.71
CA MET A 425 2.99 7.20 -16.12
C MET A 425 2.32 6.70 -17.40
N ILE A 426 1.08 7.11 -17.68
CA ILE A 426 0.39 6.76 -18.95
C ILE A 426 0.85 7.67 -20.09
N GLU A 427 1.10 8.95 -19.83
CA GLU A 427 1.62 9.90 -20.84
C GLU A 427 2.95 9.44 -21.41
N GLU A 428 3.86 8.97 -20.58
CA GLU A 428 5.19 8.50 -20.97
C GLU A 428 5.28 7.00 -21.23
N ARG A 429 4.17 6.26 -21.12
CA ARG A 429 4.20 4.80 -21.24
C ARG A 429 4.57 4.35 -22.65
N PRO A 430 5.67 3.57 -22.83
CA PRO A 430 5.97 2.92 -24.10
C PRO A 430 4.98 1.78 -24.36
N ASP A 431 5.02 1.23 -25.58
CA ASP A 431 4.31 0.00 -25.91
C ASP A 431 4.69 -1.12 -24.94
N TRP A 432 3.70 -1.86 -24.49
CA TRP A 432 3.88 -2.88 -23.45
C TRP A 432 4.39 -4.18 -24.02
N CYS A 433 5.64 -4.54 -23.74
CA CYS A 433 6.19 -5.86 -24.05
C CYS A 433 5.51 -6.93 -23.19
N ILE A 434 4.69 -7.78 -23.81
CA ILE A 434 3.86 -8.77 -23.10
C ILE A 434 4.41 -10.19 -23.12
N SER A 435 5.46 -10.48 -23.89
CA SER A 435 6.06 -11.82 -23.96
C SER A 435 7.22 -11.99 -22.99
N ARG A 436 7.29 -13.16 -22.37
CA ARG A 436 8.36 -13.57 -21.46
C ARG A 436 8.87 -14.95 -21.84
N GLN A 437 10.16 -15.17 -21.71
CA GLN A 437 10.84 -16.43 -21.97
C GLN A 437 10.87 -17.24 -20.68
N ARG A 438 9.67 -17.70 -20.25
CA ARG A 438 9.46 -18.42 -18.99
C ARG A 438 8.78 -19.76 -19.23
N VAL A 439 9.04 -20.71 -18.32
CA VAL A 439 8.36 -21.99 -18.30
C VAL A 439 7.07 -21.90 -17.48
N TRP A 440 7.07 -21.13 -16.39
CA TRP A 440 5.94 -20.95 -15.50
C TRP A 440 5.22 -19.61 -15.75
N GLY A 441 4.09 -19.66 -16.42
CA GLY A 441 3.24 -18.54 -16.78
C GLY A 441 2.14 -18.99 -17.74
N ILE A 442 1.26 -18.07 -18.14
CA ILE A 442 0.21 -18.30 -19.13
C ILE A 442 0.84 -18.25 -20.55
N PRO A 443 0.85 -19.33 -21.33
CA PRO A 443 1.45 -19.35 -22.66
C PRO A 443 0.74 -18.41 -23.62
N ILE A 444 1.49 -17.77 -24.55
CA ILE A 444 0.92 -17.09 -25.70
C ILE A 444 0.61 -18.17 -26.75
N PRO A 445 -0.66 -18.39 -27.14
CA PRO A 445 -1.05 -19.51 -28.00
C PRO A 445 -0.75 -19.23 -29.46
N ALA A 446 0.54 -19.02 -29.76
CA ALA A 446 1.02 -18.69 -31.08
C ALA A 446 1.76 -19.87 -31.75
N PHE A 447 1.60 -19.99 -33.07
CA PHE A 447 2.21 -21.03 -33.86
C PHE A 447 3.09 -20.47 -34.98
N ARG A 448 4.32 -20.95 -35.06
CA ARG A 448 5.23 -20.62 -36.13
C ARG A 448 5.00 -21.56 -37.33
N CYS A 449 4.90 -21.02 -38.52
CA CYS A 449 4.88 -21.79 -39.74
C CYS A 449 6.29 -22.22 -40.11
N LYS A 450 6.52 -23.53 -40.26
CA LYS A 450 7.82 -24.06 -40.64
C LYS A 450 8.18 -23.76 -42.10
N SER A 451 7.15 -23.51 -42.94
CA SER A 451 7.36 -23.23 -44.37
C SER A 451 7.80 -21.78 -44.66
N CYS A 452 7.23 -20.79 -43.95
CA CYS A 452 7.50 -19.37 -44.22
C CYS A 452 8.00 -18.57 -43.02
N GLY A 453 8.12 -19.19 -41.82
CA GLY A 453 8.58 -18.52 -40.61
C GLY A 453 7.55 -17.60 -39.93
N HIS A 454 6.42 -17.34 -40.58
CA HIS A 454 5.38 -16.47 -40.03
C HIS A 454 4.82 -17.05 -38.70
N VAL A 455 4.65 -16.20 -37.67
CA VAL A 455 4.07 -16.59 -36.38
C VAL A 455 2.61 -16.14 -36.35
N ASN A 456 1.72 -17.13 -36.31
CA ASN A 456 0.28 -16.93 -36.30
C ASN A 456 -0.24 -16.75 -34.86
N LEU A 457 -1.01 -15.69 -34.63
CA LEU A 457 -1.79 -15.44 -33.42
C LEU A 457 -3.05 -14.69 -33.85
N ASP A 458 -4.21 -15.29 -33.64
CA ASP A 458 -5.51 -14.69 -33.99
C ASP A 458 -6.58 -15.07 -32.95
N GLY A 459 -7.75 -14.39 -33.02
CA GLY A 459 -8.85 -14.63 -32.09
C GLY A 459 -9.34 -16.07 -32.04
N GLY A 460 -9.37 -16.76 -33.21
CA GLY A 460 -9.82 -18.15 -33.29
C GLY A 460 -8.85 -19.15 -32.63
N LEU A 461 -7.53 -18.92 -32.78
CA LEU A 461 -6.54 -19.71 -32.02
C LEU A 461 -6.68 -19.51 -30.52
N ILE A 462 -6.85 -18.26 -30.09
CA ILE A 462 -6.97 -17.92 -28.67
C ILE A 462 -8.26 -18.54 -28.10
N GLU A 463 -9.39 -18.40 -28.78
CA GLU A 463 -10.68 -18.96 -28.35
C GLU A 463 -10.65 -20.49 -28.22
N HIS A 464 -10.07 -21.17 -29.23
CA HIS A 464 -9.93 -22.62 -29.22
C HIS A 464 -9.08 -23.09 -28.03
N PHE A 465 -7.91 -22.48 -27.84
CA PHE A 465 -7.03 -22.85 -26.74
C PHE A 465 -7.60 -22.47 -25.38
N ALA A 466 -8.29 -21.34 -25.26
CA ALA A 466 -9.00 -20.95 -24.04
C ALA A 466 -10.05 -22.00 -23.63
N GLY A 467 -10.76 -22.60 -24.60
CA GLY A 467 -11.69 -23.69 -24.34
C GLY A 467 -11.00 -24.94 -23.75
N ILE A 468 -9.79 -25.24 -24.18
CA ILE A 468 -8.97 -26.33 -23.62
C ILE A 468 -8.51 -25.97 -22.21
N VAL A 469 -8.02 -24.74 -22.02
CA VAL A 469 -7.53 -24.24 -20.73
C VAL A 469 -8.60 -24.25 -19.65
N ARG A 470 -9.84 -23.90 -20.00
CA ARG A 470 -10.95 -23.94 -19.05
C ARG A 470 -11.17 -25.32 -18.42
N GLN A 471 -10.80 -26.39 -19.13
CA GLN A 471 -10.96 -27.77 -18.67
C GLN A 471 -9.68 -28.34 -18.04
N LYS A 472 -8.50 -28.00 -18.59
CA LYS A 472 -7.23 -28.64 -18.28
C LYS A 472 -6.16 -27.72 -17.70
N GLY A 473 -6.42 -26.40 -17.67
CA GLY A 473 -5.40 -25.40 -17.31
C GLY A 473 -4.34 -25.21 -18.42
N THR A 474 -3.47 -24.25 -18.22
CA THR A 474 -2.41 -23.90 -19.20
C THR A 474 -1.30 -24.94 -19.31
N ASN A 475 -1.21 -25.92 -18.41
CA ASN A 475 -0.31 -27.05 -18.55
C ASN A 475 -0.57 -27.82 -19.85
N ALA A 476 -1.79 -27.80 -20.38
CA ALA A 476 -2.17 -28.39 -21.66
C ALA A 476 -1.28 -27.95 -22.84
N TRP A 477 -0.76 -26.70 -22.83
CA TRP A 477 0.16 -26.22 -23.86
C TRP A 477 1.44 -27.06 -23.95
N PHE A 478 1.92 -27.53 -22.83
CA PHE A 478 3.15 -28.31 -22.73
C PHE A 478 2.91 -29.83 -22.83
N GLU A 479 1.71 -30.29 -22.55
CA GLU A 479 1.36 -31.70 -22.50
C GLU A 479 0.78 -32.23 -23.81
N LEU A 480 0.05 -31.36 -24.56
CA LEU A 480 -0.62 -31.75 -25.80
C LEU A 480 0.25 -31.47 -27.04
N GLY A 481 0.04 -32.21 -28.10
CA GLY A 481 0.67 -31.96 -29.39
C GLY A 481 -0.01 -30.85 -30.22
N GLU A 482 0.67 -30.33 -31.25
CA GLU A 482 0.14 -29.28 -32.14
C GLU A 482 -1.23 -29.59 -32.71
N LYS A 483 -1.49 -30.84 -33.12
CA LYS A 483 -2.79 -31.27 -33.69
C LYS A 483 -3.95 -31.15 -32.72
N GLU A 484 -3.68 -31.32 -31.43
CA GLU A 484 -4.69 -31.22 -30.38
C GLU A 484 -4.94 -29.77 -29.96
N LEU A 485 -3.94 -28.92 -30.15
CA LEU A 485 -3.96 -27.51 -29.77
C LEU A 485 -4.45 -26.58 -30.88
N LEU A 486 -4.45 -27.06 -32.14
CA LEU A 486 -4.93 -26.29 -33.29
C LEU A 486 -6.39 -26.59 -33.60
N PRO A 487 -7.19 -25.58 -33.99
CA PRO A 487 -8.52 -25.81 -34.53
C PRO A 487 -8.48 -26.70 -35.77
N ASP A 488 -9.52 -27.48 -36.00
CA ASP A 488 -9.64 -28.35 -37.18
C ASP A 488 -9.42 -27.57 -38.49
N GLY A 489 -8.49 -28.06 -39.33
CA GLY A 489 -8.19 -27.48 -40.61
C GLY A 489 -7.41 -26.15 -40.58
N TYR A 490 -6.94 -25.70 -39.44
CA TYR A 490 -6.16 -24.46 -39.36
C TYR A 490 -4.91 -24.49 -40.22
N ALA A 491 -4.65 -23.37 -40.89
CA ALA A 491 -3.50 -23.19 -41.79
C ALA A 491 -2.87 -21.80 -41.60
N CYS A 492 -1.58 -21.69 -41.89
CA CYS A 492 -0.84 -20.44 -41.78
C CYS A 492 -1.52 -19.31 -42.59
N LYS A 493 -1.77 -18.20 -41.95
CA LYS A 493 -2.45 -17.02 -42.57
C LYS A 493 -1.63 -16.36 -43.68
N ASN A 494 -0.30 -16.57 -43.69
CA ASN A 494 0.59 -15.99 -44.67
C ASN A 494 0.78 -16.88 -45.91
N CYS A 495 0.92 -18.19 -45.76
CA CYS A 495 1.27 -19.10 -46.90
C CYS A 495 0.35 -20.31 -47.06
N GLY A 496 -0.67 -20.50 -46.19
CA GLY A 496 -1.60 -21.62 -46.27
C GLY A 496 -1.05 -22.99 -45.81
N SER A 497 0.21 -23.07 -45.40
CA SER A 497 0.81 -24.33 -44.92
C SER A 497 0.16 -24.80 -43.60
N ARG A 498 0.02 -26.11 -43.45
CA ARG A 498 -0.46 -26.76 -42.19
C ARG A 498 0.67 -27.26 -41.32
N ASP A 499 1.92 -27.09 -41.73
CA ASP A 499 3.07 -27.51 -40.90
C ASP A 499 3.44 -26.37 -39.95
N LEU A 500 2.85 -26.41 -38.79
CA LEU A 500 2.95 -25.40 -37.72
C LEU A 500 3.58 -26.04 -36.49
N GLU A 501 4.39 -25.25 -35.80
CA GLU A 501 4.98 -25.60 -34.50
C GLU A 501 4.58 -24.55 -33.43
N LYS A 502 4.32 -25.00 -32.22
CA LYS A 502 3.97 -24.08 -31.12
C LYS A 502 5.18 -23.26 -30.67
N THR A 503 4.91 -22.03 -30.21
CA THR A 503 5.91 -21.18 -29.56
C THR A 503 5.84 -21.37 -28.04
N TYR A 504 6.83 -20.85 -27.30
CA TYR A 504 6.93 -21.10 -25.85
C TYR A 504 6.99 -19.81 -25.00
N ASP A 505 6.75 -18.66 -25.62
CA ASP A 505 6.63 -17.42 -24.86
C ASP A 505 5.39 -17.46 -23.95
N THR A 506 5.52 -16.90 -22.75
CA THR A 506 4.41 -16.71 -21.82
C THR A 506 4.06 -15.24 -21.71
N LEU A 507 2.83 -14.95 -21.25
CA LEU A 507 2.39 -13.59 -20.97
C LEU A 507 3.15 -12.99 -19.78
N ASP A 508 3.27 -11.68 -19.79
CA ASP A 508 3.68 -10.88 -18.64
C ASP A 508 2.69 -11.09 -17.48
N VAL A 509 3.20 -11.41 -16.30
CA VAL A 509 2.39 -11.65 -15.09
C VAL A 509 1.49 -10.47 -14.70
N TRP A 510 1.82 -9.25 -15.13
CA TRP A 510 0.96 -8.08 -14.94
C TRP A 510 -0.33 -8.14 -15.77
N ILE A 511 -0.39 -8.98 -16.81
CA ILE A 511 -1.64 -9.29 -17.52
C ILE A 511 -2.49 -10.22 -16.64
N ASP A 512 -1.88 -11.21 -15.99
CA ASP A 512 -2.58 -12.16 -15.14
C ASP A 512 -3.29 -11.42 -14.01
N SER A 513 -2.56 -10.70 -13.15
CA SER A 513 -3.15 -9.93 -12.06
C SER A 513 -4.02 -8.77 -12.55
N GLY A 514 -3.61 -8.11 -13.64
CA GLY A 514 -4.37 -7.02 -14.25
C GLY A 514 -5.75 -7.42 -14.77
N ALA A 515 -5.93 -8.67 -15.20
CA ALA A 515 -7.20 -9.20 -15.68
C ALA A 515 -8.16 -9.67 -14.55
N SER A 516 -7.80 -9.46 -13.29
CA SER A 516 -8.61 -9.88 -12.14
C SER A 516 -10.02 -9.27 -12.12
N PHE A 517 -10.22 -8.10 -12.70
CA PHE A 517 -11.57 -7.53 -12.88
C PHE A 517 -12.46 -8.43 -13.74
N GLU A 518 -11.93 -9.05 -14.79
CA GLU A 518 -12.68 -9.98 -15.66
C GLU A 518 -12.82 -11.35 -15.02
N ALA A 519 -11.72 -11.85 -14.43
CA ALA A 519 -11.68 -13.20 -13.87
C ALA A 519 -12.39 -13.32 -12.51
N VAL A 520 -12.58 -12.22 -11.78
CA VAL A 520 -13.18 -12.21 -10.44
C VAL A 520 -14.43 -11.35 -10.38
N LEU A 521 -14.35 -10.04 -10.69
CA LEU A 521 -15.49 -9.14 -10.51
C LEU A 521 -16.63 -9.48 -11.48
N ASN A 522 -16.33 -9.70 -12.76
CA ASN A 522 -17.33 -10.07 -13.76
C ASN A 522 -17.75 -11.55 -13.71
N ALA A 523 -16.90 -12.41 -13.14
CA ALA A 523 -17.17 -13.85 -13.09
C ALA A 523 -18.05 -14.27 -11.91
N ARG A 524 -18.16 -13.44 -10.86
CA ARG A 524 -18.86 -13.78 -9.61
C ARG A 524 -20.10 -12.92 -9.45
N PRO A 525 -21.30 -13.51 -9.35
CA PRO A 525 -22.57 -12.77 -9.30
C PRO A 525 -22.75 -11.93 -8.02
N GLU A 526 -22.02 -12.27 -6.94
CA GLU A 526 -22.05 -11.54 -5.68
C GLU A 526 -21.19 -10.27 -5.68
N LEU A 527 -20.34 -10.07 -6.70
CA LEU A 527 -19.46 -8.91 -6.85
C LEU A 527 -20.02 -7.92 -7.87
N THR A 528 -19.47 -6.73 -7.90
CA THR A 528 -19.82 -5.67 -8.84
C THR A 528 -18.62 -5.24 -9.66
N PHE A 529 -18.86 -4.88 -10.93
CA PHE A 529 -17.86 -4.27 -11.80
C PHE A 529 -18.37 -2.90 -12.31
N PRO A 530 -17.57 -1.82 -12.21
CA PRO A 530 -16.28 -1.71 -11.51
C PRO A 530 -16.37 -2.00 -10.00
N ALA A 531 -15.26 -2.38 -9.38
CA ALA A 531 -15.16 -2.41 -7.93
C ALA A 531 -15.37 -1.01 -7.33
N ASP A 532 -15.90 -0.92 -6.12
CA ASP A 532 -16.00 0.36 -5.42
C ASP A 532 -14.61 0.87 -5.02
N MET A 533 -13.69 -0.04 -4.65
CA MET A 533 -12.35 0.34 -4.22
C MET A 533 -11.26 -0.67 -4.61
N TYR A 534 -10.10 -0.14 -5.04
CA TYR A 534 -8.80 -0.78 -5.02
C TYR A 534 -7.94 -0.11 -3.94
N LEU A 535 -7.25 -0.89 -3.12
CA LEU A 535 -6.41 -0.39 -2.03
C LEU A 535 -5.05 -1.10 -2.05
N GLU A 536 -3.97 -0.40 -2.41
CA GLU A 536 -2.61 -0.94 -2.47
C GLU A 536 -1.54 0.11 -2.18
N GLY A 537 -0.28 -0.31 -2.19
CA GLY A 537 0.87 0.56 -2.06
C GLY A 537 1.08 1.49 -3.27
N SER A 538 1.87 2.53 -3.06
CA SER A 538 2.14 3.56 -4.07
C SER A 538 2.92 3.06 -5.30
N ASP A 539 3.59 1.90 -5.20
CA ASP A 539 4.26 1.21 -6.31
C ASP A 539 3.25 0.67 -7.34
N GLN A 540 2.01 0.41 -6.94
CA GLN A 540 0.99 -0.15 -7.81
C GLN A 540 0.44 0.83 -8.87
N HIS A 541 0.80 2.10 -8.81
CA HIS A 541 0.57 3.04 -9.92
C HIS A 541 1.33 2.63 -11.20
N ARG A 542 2.48 1.98 -11.05
CA ARG A 542 3.24 1.37 -12.14
C ARG A 542 2.89 -0.11 -12.36
N GLY A 543 2.29 -0.77 -11.39
CA GLY A 543 1.91 -2.18 -11.38
C GLY A 543 0.42 -2.40 -11.63
N TRP A 544 -0.28 -2.97 -10.65
CA TRP A 544 -1.65 -3.47 -10.77
C TRP A 544 -2.70 -2.40 -11.10
N PHE A 545 -2.62 -1.19 -10.54
CA PHE A 545 -3.56 -0.12 -10.92
C PHE A 545 -3.46 0.21 -12.40
N ASN A 546 -2.25 0.26 -12.94
CA ASN A 546 -1.97 0.60 -14.32
C ASN A 546 -2.37 -0.54 -15.27
N SER A 547 -1.92 -1.78 -15.02
CA SER A 547 -2.24 -2.93 -15.86
C SER A 547 -3.74 -3.20 -15.90
N SER A 548 -4.42 -3.17 -14.74
CA SER A 548 -5.88 -3.31 -14.67
C SER A 548 -6.61 -2.23 -15.46
N LEU A 549 -6.14 -0.98 -15.39
CA LEU A 549 -6.75 0.14 -16.13
C LEU A 549 -6.65 -0.09 -17.64
N VAL A 550 -5.45 -0.40 -18.14
CA VAL A 550 -5.22 -0.65 -19.58
C VAL A 550 -6.10 -1.79 -20.07
N LEU A 551 -6.11 -2.90 -19.35
CA LEU A 551 -6.87 -4.09 -19.77
C LEU A 551 -8.39 -3.85 -19.72
N SER A 552 -8.88 -3.17 -18.67
CA SER A 552 -10.30 -2.89 -18.50
C SER A 552 -10.84 -1.86 -19.50
N VAL A 553 -10.07 -0.83 -19.82
CA VAL A 553 -10.49 0.19 -20.80
C VAL A 553 -10.60 -0.41 -22.19
N VAL A 554 -9.70 -1.30 -22.61
CA VAL A 554 -9.83 -1.99 -23.90
C VAL A 554 -10.97 -2.98 -23.88
N LYS A 555 -11.15 -3.76 -22.79
CA LYS A 555 -12.18 -4.80 -22.72
C LYS A 555 -13.58 -4.22 -22.57
N HIS A 556 -13.76 -3.17 -21.74
CA HIS A 556 -15.07 -2.65 -21.31
C HIS A 556 -15.27 -1.15 -21.49
N GLY A 557 -14.28 -0.40 -21.98
CA GLY A 557 -14.37 1.05 -22.18
C GLY A 557 -14.39 1.88 -20.90
N ARG A 558 -14.07 1.31 -19.74
CA ARG A 558 -14.11 1.97 -18.42
C ARG A 558 -13.09 1.42 -17.45
N PRO A 559 -12.71 2.19 -16.38
CA PRO A 559 -11.78 1.71 -15.37
C PRO A 559 -12.38 0.56 -14.55
N PRO A 560 -11.54 -0.33 -13.97
CA PRO A 560 -12.00 -1.47 -13.17
C PRO A 560 -12.38 -1.10 -11.74
N TYR A 561 -12.15 0.14 -11.34
CA TYR A 561 -12.35 0.68 -9.99
C TYR A 561 -12.98 2.07 -10.04
N ARG A 562 -13.72 2.43 -8.98
CA ARG A 562 -14.31 3.77 -8.78
C ARG A 562 -13.41 4.65 -7.92
N THR A 563 -12.83 4.06 -6.87
CA THR A 563 -11.90 4.72 -5.94
C THR A 563 -10.60 3.94 -5.85
N VAL A 564 -9.47 4.64 -5.86
CA VAL A 564 -8.14 4.07 -5.57
C VAL A 564 -7.60 4.71 -4.30
N LEU A 565 -7.43 3.90 -3.27
CA LEU A 565 -6.82 4.28 -2.00
C LEU A 565 -5.37 3.80 -1.97
N THR A 566 -4.44 4.72 -1.77
CA THR A 566 -3.00 4.43 -1.85
C THR A 566 -2.34 4.61 -0.49
N HIS A 567 -1.52 3.64 -0.08
CA HIS A 567 -0.69 3.73 1.12
C HIS A 567 0.81 3.82 0.77
N GLY A 568 1.59 4.38 1.73
CA GLY A 568 3.05 4.40 1.67
C GLY A 568 3.68 3.06 2.06
N PHE A 569 5.00 3.08 2.31
CA PHE A 569 5.77 1.90 2.71
C PHE A 569 6.09 1.90 4.20
N ILE A 570 6.50 0.74 4.71
CA ILE A 570 6.99 0.61 6.08
C ILE A 570 8.52 0.63 6.07
N LYS A 571 9.08 1.49 6.92
CA LYS A 571 10.51 1.64 7.16
C LYS A 571 10.84 1.29 8.61
N ASP A 572 12.11 1.06 8.90
CA ASP A 572 12.57 0.90 10.28
C ASP A 572 12.51 2.22 11.07
N GLU A 573 12.94 2.22 12.32
CA GLU A 573 12.91 3.38 13.22
C GLU A 573 13.76 4.55 12.68
N GLU A 574 14.85 4.27 11.98
CA GLU A 574 15.73 5.25 11.33
C GLU A 574 15.22 5.73 9.95
N GLY A 575 14.13 5.16 9.44
CA GLY A 575 13.57 5.49 8.13
C GLY A 575 14.24 4.76 6.96
N LYS A 576 14.98 3.68 7.22
CA LYS A 576 15.62 2.84 6.21
C LYS A 576 14.69 1.71 5.76
N LYS A 577 14.89 1.22 4.55
CA LYS A 577 14.19 0.03 4.04
C LYS A 577 14.57 -1.19 4.88
N MET A 578 13.57 -1.96 5.31
CA MET A 578 13.81 -3.21 6.04
C MET A 578 14.34 -4.31 5.13
N SER A 579 15.36 -5.01 5.57
CA SER A 579 15.90 -6.20 4.90
C SER A 579 16.47 -7.21 5.88
N LYS A 580 16.43 -8.50 5.51
CA LYS A 580 16.99 -9.56 6.36
C LYS A 580 18.50 -9.39 6.56
N SER A 581 19.21 -8.84 5.56
CA SER A 581 20.66 -8.59 5.64
C SER A 581 21.03 -7.51 6.64
N LEU A 582 20.16 -6.55 6.88
CA LEU A 582 20.34 -5.48 7.88
C LEU A 582 19.86 -5.88 9.27
N GLY A 583 19.15 -7.01 9.42
CA GLY A 583 18.61 -7.47 10.70
C GLY A 583 17.52 -6.56 11.30
N ASN A 584 16.95 -5.64 10.52
CA ASN A 584 15.96 -4.64 10.94
C ASN A 584 14.51 -5.02 10.58
N VAL A 585 14.27 -6.28 10.22
CA VAL A 585 12.93 -6.77 9.84
C VAL A 585 12.08 -7.02 11.08
N VAL A 586 10.87 -6.47 11.08
CA VAL A 586 9.81 -6.81 12.05
C VAL A 586 8.89 -7.84 11.42
N ASP A 587 8.83 -9.03 12.01
CA ASP A 587 7.93 -10.12 11.55
C ASP A 587 6.53 -9.93 12.16
N PRO A 588 5.47 -9.81 11.34
CA PRO A 588 4.12 -9.59 11.85
C PRO A 588 3.59 -10.73 12.71
N LEU A 589 4.00 -11.98 12.45
CA LEU A 589 3.56 -13.15 13.22
C LEU A 589 4.28 -13.20 14.58
N GLU A 590 5.53 -12.77 14.63
CA GLU A 590 6.26 -12.61 15.89
C GLU A 590 5.60 -11.54 16.77
N VAL A 591 5.20 -10.41 16.18
CA VAL A 591 4.43 -9.37 16.88
C VAL A 591 3.12 -9.94 17.43
N CYS A 592 2.38 -10.70 16.62
CA CYS A 592 1.15 -11.35 17.06
C CYS A 592 1.37 -12.36 18.20
N SER A 593 2.50 -13.07 18.18
CA SER A 593 2.83 -14.05 19.23
C SER A 593 3.26 -13.42 20.55
N LYS A 594 3.85 -12.21 20.50
CA LYS A 594 4.32 -11.47 21.70
C LYS A 594 3.26 -10.55 22.29
N TYR A 595 2.54 -9.82 21.44
CA TYR A 595 1.68 -8.72 21.87
C TYR A 595 0.21 -8.90 21.48
N GLY A 596 -0.09 -9.76 20.51
CA GLY A 596 -1.41 -9.91 19.89
C GLY A 596 -1.55 -9.10 18.60
N ALA A 597 -2.46 -9.53 17.73
CA ALA A 597 -2.77 -8.86 16.46
C ALA A 597 -3.43 -7.48 16.66
N ASP A 598 -4.24 -7.32 17.72
CA ASP A 598 -4.88 -6.03 18.03
C ASP A 598 -3.85 -4.93 18.30
N VAL A 599 -2.68 -5.25 18.89
CA VAL A 599 -1.59 -4.26 19.08
C VAL A 599 -0.98 -3.85 17.75
N LEU A 600 -0.77 -4.78 16.83
CA LEU A 600 -0.28 -4.48 15.48
C LEU A 600 -1.30 -3.61 14.71
N ARG A 601 -2.58 -3.93 14.80
CA ARG A 601 -3.68 -3.14 14.21
C ARG A 601 -3.76 -1.74 14.82
N LEU A 602 -3.56 -1.62 16.14
CA LEU A 602 -3.56 -0.33 16.83
C LEU A 602 -2.37 0.55 16.42
N TRP A 603 -1.17 -0.05 16.27
CA TRP A 603 -0.01 0.65 15.72
C TRP A 603 -0.30 1.21 14.33
N LEU A 604 -0.87 0.39 13.45
CA LEU A 604 -1.22 0.85 12.10
C LEU A 604 -2.23 1.99 12.14
N ALA A 605 -3.25 1.89 12.98
CA ALA A 605 -4.25 2.94 13.14
C ALA A 605 -3.66 4.25 13.70
N SER A 606 -2.57 4.18 14.49
CA SER A 606 -1.89 5.38 15.01
C SER A 606 -1.04 6.11 13.98
N SER A 607 -0.81 5.51 12.82
CA SER A 607 0.12 5.99 11.79
C SER A 607 -0.62 6.68 10.65
N ASP A 608 0.00 7.71 10.07
CA ASP A 608 -0.46 8.31 8.81
C ASP A 608 0.02 7.46 7.63
N TYR A 609 -0.74 6.42 7.32
CA TYR A 609 -0.39 5.42 6.32
C TYR A 609 -0.44 5.93 4.86
N PHE A 610 -0.94 7.12 4.59
CA PHE A 610 -0.83 7.76 3.27
C PHE A 610 0.61 8.07 2.89
N ASN A 611 1.47 8.19 3.91
CA ASN A 611 2.92 8.38 3.80
C ASN A 611 3.67 7.11 4.23
N ASP A 612 5.00 7.14 4.06
CA ASP A 612 5.86 6.08 4.61
C ASP A 612 5.84 6.12 6.14
N ILE A 613 5.58 4.99 6.75
CA ILE A 613 5.46 4.85 8.21
C ILE A 613 6.61 4.05 8.81
N ARG A 614 6.85 4.24 10.11
CA ARG A 614 7.94 3.59 10.83
C ARG A 614 7.43 2.53 11.77
N ILE A 615 8.19 1.45 11.92
CA ILE A 615 7.94 0.39 12.90
C ILE A 615 9.22 -0.01 13.61
N SER A 616 9.10 -0.25 14.91
CA SER A 616 10.10 -0.93 15.73
C SER A 616 9.42 -1.59 16.94
N TYR A 617 10.12 -2.46 17.63
CA TYR A 617 9.57 -3.04 18.87
C TYR A 617 9.36 -1.96 19.96
N ASN A 618 10.15 -0.89 19.97
CA ASN A 618 9.94 0.24 20.90
C ASN A 618 8.62 0.97 20.61
N ILE A 619 8.34 1.26 19.32
CA ILE A 619 7.08 1.86 18.89
C ILE A 619 5.90 0.96 19.25
N LEU A 620 6.02 -0.35 19.04
CA LEU A 620 4.97 -1.31 19.40
C LEU A 620 4.73 -1.37 20.92
N MET A 621 5.77 -1.28 21.73
CA MET A 621 5.62 -1.23 23.19
C MET A 621 4.84 0.01 23.66
N GLN A 622 5.01 1.16 23.02
CA GLN A 622 4.18 2.34 23.30
C GLN A 622 2.71 2.06 23.01
N GLN A 623 2.41 1.35 21.93
CA GLN A 623 1.03 0.96 21.60
C GLN A 623 0.45 -0.07 22.59
N VAL A 624 1.26 -0.91 23.18
CA VAL A 624 0.81 -1.79 24.27
C VAL A 624 0.29 -0.98 25.47
N GLU A 625 0.95 0.13 25.82
CA GLU A 625 0.48 0.99 26.91
C GLU A 625 -0.82 1.72 26.56
N VAL A 626 -0.97 2.18 25.33
CA VAL A 626 -2.24 2.77 24.84
C VAL A 626 -3.35 1.72 24.85
N TYR A 627 -3.06 0.52 24.34
CA TYR A 627 -4.00 -0.62 24.38
C TYR A 627 -4.49 -0.91 25.79
N LYS A 628 -3.60 -0.94 26.78
CA LYS A 628 -3.95 -1.16 28.19
C LYS A 628 -4.94 -0.11 28.70
N LYS A 629 -4.73 1.17 28.37
CA LYS A 629 -5.63 2.26 28.76
C LYS A 629 -7.04 2.05 28.19
N ILE A 630 -7.14 1.83 26.87
CA ILE A 630 -8.42 1.58 26.18
C ILE A 630 -9.12 0.37 26.81
N ARG A 631 -8.40 -0.72 26.98
CA ARG A 631 -8.93 -1.96 27.53
C ARG A 631 -9.40 -1.80 28.99
N ASN A 632 -8.68 -1.05 29.81
CA ASN A 632 -9.07 -0.77 31.20
C ASN A 632 -10.35 0.06 31.24
N THR A 633 -10.53 1.04 30.35
CA THR A 633 -11.77 1.80 30.19
C THR A 633 -12.94 0.87 29.86
N ILE A 634 -12.80 0.01 28.84
CA ILE A 634 -13.83 -0.98 28.46
C ILE A 634 -14.16 -1.91 29.65
N ARG A 635 -13.14 -2.41 30.35
CA ARG A 635 -13.33 -3.27 31.52
C ARG A 635 -14.08 -2.59 32.66
N TYR A 636 -13.78 -1.30 32.92
CA TYR A 636 -14.45 -0.50 33.92
C TYR A 636 -15.94 -0.32 33.58
N LEU A 637 -16.23 0.04 32.30
CA LEU A 637 -17.59 0.20 31.82
C LEU A 637 -18.39 -1.11 31.97
N LEU A 638 -17.83 -2.24 31.51
CA LEU A 638 -18.44 -3.58 31.65
C LEU A 638 -18.69 -3.95 33.11
N GLY A 639 -17.70 -3.68 33.99
CA GLY A 639 -17.79 -4.02 35.42
C GLY A 639 -18.91 -3.28 36.13
N ASN A 640 -19.21 -2.05 35.70
CA ASN A 640 -20.26 -1.25 36.33
C ASN A 640 -21.69 -1.52 35.77
N LEU A 641 -21.79 -2.44 34.78
CA LEU A 641 -23.08 -2.86 34.22
C LEU A 641 -23.50 -4.28 34.64
N TYR A 642 -22.83 -4.88 35.65
CA TYR A 642 -23.07 -6.27 36.08
C TYR A 642 -24.52 -6.55 36.52
N ASP A 643 -25.22 -5.54 37.03
CA ASP A 643 -26.61 -5.61 37.55
C ASP A 643 -27.58 -4.74 36.76
N PHE A 644 -27.20 -4.33 35.52
CA PHE A 644 -27.97 -3.45 34.67
C PHE A 644 -28.55 -4.20 33.48
N THR A 645 -29.81 -4.00 33.21
CA THR A 645 -30.52 -4.54 32.05
C THR A 645 -31.25 -3.43 31.27
N PRO A 646 -31.69 -3.65 30.03
CA PRO A 646 -32.48 -2.66 29.29
C PRO A 646 -33.74 -2.18 30.01
N LYS A 647 -34.26 -2.91 31.01
CA LYS A 647 -35.42 -2.51 31.85
C LYS A 647 -35.08 -1.38 32.85
N ASP A 648 -33.81 -1.21 33.16
CA ASP A 648 -33.28 -0.23 34.10
C ASP A 648 -32.92 1.11 33.42
N ILE A 649 -33.14 1.24 32.11
CA ILE A 649 -32.84 2.44 31.33
C ILE A 649 -33.62 3.63 31.83
N VAL A 650 -32.95 4.70 32.20
CA VAL A 650 -33.52 5.99 32.54
C VAL A 650 -33.78 6.80 31.28
N PRO A 651 -34.99 7.30 31.03
CA PRO A 651 -35.28 8.18 29.88
C PRO A 651 -34.39 9.43 29.89
N TYR A 652 -34.01 9.93 28.69
CA TYR A 652 -33.10 11.06 28.53
C TYR A 652 -33.47 12.29 29.38
N GLU A 653 -34.78 12.62 29.43
CA GLU A 653 -35.34 13.79 30.12
C GLU A 653 -35.05 13.72 31.63
N LYS A 654 -34.99 12.50 32.20
CA LYS A 654 -34.73 12.22 33.61
C LYS A 654 -33.26 12.03 33.96
N LEU A 655 -32.35 12.02 32.95
CA LEU A 655 -30.92 11.93 33.18
C LEU A 655 -30.42 13.19 33.91
N LEU A 656 -29.37 12.99 34.68
CA LEU A 656 -28.70 14.09 35.37
C LEU A 656 -27.83 14.92 34.41
N PRO A 657 -27.56 16.21 34.75
CA PRO A 657 -26.82 17.11 33.84
C PRO A 657 -25.49 16.57 33.34
N VAL A 658 -24.67 16.02 34.25
CA VAL A 658 -23.37 15.44 33.83
C VAL A 658 -23.51 14.21 32.93
N ASP A 659 -24.59 13.45 33.08
CA ASP A 659 -24.92 12.28 32.25
C ASP A 659 -25.39 12.71 30.86
N LYS A 660 -26.21 13.78 30.78
CA LYS A 660 -26.58 14.40 29.49
C LYS A 660 -25.38 14.99 28.77
N TRP A 661 -24.49 15.67 29.49
CA TRP A 661 -23.23 16.16 28.94
C TRP A 661 -22.37 15.02 28.35
N ALA A 662 -22.23 13.91 29.09
CA ALA A 662 -21.45 12.76 28.62
C ALA A 662 -22.05 12.14 27.34
N LEU A 663 -23.39 12.09 27.19
CA LEU A 663 -24.05 11.69 25.95
C LEU A 663 -23.81 12.69 24.82
N GLY A 664 -23.84 13.99 25.09
CA GLY A 664 -23.50 15.03 24.12
C GLY A 664 -22.07 14.87 23.60
N ARG A 665 -21.10 14.60 24.50
CA ARG A 665 -19.71 14.30 24.13
C ARG A 665 -19.59 13.03 23.29
N LEU A 666 -20.36 11.98 23.63
CA LEU A 666 -20.43 10.77 22.82
C LEU A 666 -20.90 11.10 21.39
N GLN A 667 -21.93 11.93 21.23
CA GLN A 667 -22.43 12.31 19.90
C GLN A 667 -21.37 13.06 19.07
N GLN A 668 -20.65 14.01 19.67
CA GLN A 668 -19.56 14.70 19.01
C GLN A 668 -18.44 13.73 18.62
N THR A 669 -18.14 12.75 19.46
CA THR A 669 -17.16 11.70 19.21
C THR A 669 -17.60 10.78 18.06
N ILE A 670 -18.86 10.33 18.04
CA ILE A 670 -19.42 9.53 16.94
C ILE A 670 -19.27 10.27 15.60
N LYS A 671 -19.60 11.58 15.58
CA LYS A 671 -19.49 12.42 14.39
C LYS A 671 -18.04 12.47 13.89
N ALA A 672 -17.09 12.82 14.75
CA ALA A 672 -15.67 12.96 14.41
C ALA A 672 -15.05 11.64 13.92
N ILE A 673 -15.40 10.52 14.56
CA ILE A 673 -14.93 9.19 14.17
C ILE A 673 -15.53 8.76 12.82
N THR A 674 -16.82 9.04 12.61
CA THR A 674 -17.48 8.75 11.34
C THR A 674 -16.81 9.49 10.19
N GLU A 675 -16.56 10.79 10.36
CA GLU A 675 -15.82 11.61 9.38
C GLU A 675 -14.43 11.05 9.10
N GLY A 676 -13.68 10.63 10.13
CA GLY A 676 -12.36 10.04 9.98
C GLY A 676 -12.36 8.72 9.21
N TYR A 677 -13.34 7.85 9.43
CA TYR A 677 -13.46 6.60 8.65
C TYR A 677 -13.94 6.86 7.23
N GLU A 678 -14.88 7.81 6.99
CA GLU A 678 -15.34 8.12 5.63
C GLU A 678 -14.25 8.78 4.78
N SER A 679 -13.36 9.58 5.38
CA SER A 679 -12.19 10.15 4.71
C SER A 679 -10.99 9.19 4.68
N TYR A 680 -11.12 7.99 5.25
CA TYR A 680 -10.03 7.01 5.42
C TYR A 680 -8.83 7.51 6.25
N GLU A 681 -9.00 8.58 7.05
CA GLU A 681 -8.00 9.13 7.96
C GLU A 681 -7.99 8.35 9.30
N ILE A 682 -7.50 7.09 9.26
CA ILE A 682 -7.57 6.19 10.42
C ILE A 682 -6.78 6.72 11.62
N SER A 683 -5.71 7.48 11.40
CA SER A 683 -4.96 8.14 12.48
C SER A 683 -5.79 9.19 13.24
N LYS A 684 -6.69 9.89 12.54
CA LYS A 684 -7.65 10.81 13.16
C LYS A 684 -8.65 10.04 14.04
N VAL A 685 -9.14 8.90 13.56
CA VAL A 685 -10.00 8.00 14.33
C VAL A 685 -9.28 7.52 15.59
N TYR A 686 -8.06 7.03 15.46
CA TYR A 686 -7.23 6.58 16.58
C TYR A 686 -7.05 7.68 17.65
N ASN A 687 -6.61 8.87 17.23
CA ASN A 687 -6.37 9.98 18.15
C ASN A 687 -7.65 10.38 18.90
N THR A 688 -8.79 10.43 18.19
CA THR A 688 -10.10 10.74 18.79
C THR A 688 -10.50 9.69 19.83
N LEU A 689 -10.37 8.39 19.50
CA LEU A 689 -10.71 7.28 20.39
C LEU A 689 -9.82 7.25 21.64
N VAL A 690 -8.52 7.44 21.47
CA VAL A 690 -7.54 7.45 22.58
C VAL A 690 -7.83 8.62 23.52
N LYS A 691 -8.06 9.82 22.98
CA LYS A 691 -8.44 11.00 23.77
C LYS A 691 -9.76 10.77 24.52
N TYR A 692 -10.76 10.26 23.82
CA TYR A 692 -12.06 9.98 24.43
C TYR A 692 -11.95 8.98 25.58
N CYS A 693 -11.27 7.85 25.39
CA CYS A 693 -11.11 6.85 26.44
C CYS A 693 -10.27 7.33 27.63
N SER A 694 -9.13 7.99 27.38
CA SER A 694 -8.15 8.31 28.43
C SER A 694 -8.45 9.62 29.17
N VAL A 695 -8.93 10.63 28.46
CA VAL A 695 -9.18 11.97 29.03
C VAL A 695 -10.66 12.13 29.36
N GLU A 696 -11.54 12.08 28.35
CA GLU A 696 -12.93 12.45 28.53
C GLU A 696 -13.71 11.43 29.39
N LEU A 697 -13.48 10.13 29.17
CA LEU A 697 -14.08 9.09 29.98
C LEU A 697 -13.33 8.88 31.30
N SER A 698 -12.07 8.40 31.23
CA SER A 698 -11.39 7.93 32.44
C SER A 698 -11.05 9.04 33.41
N ALA A 699 -10.55 10.21 32.96
CA ALA A 699 -10.12 11.29 33.83
C ALA A 699 -11.25 12.27 34.21
N VAL A 700 -12.38 12.25 33.49
CA VAL A 700 -13.49 13.19 33.79
C VAL A 700 -14.75 12.40 34.16
N TYR A 701 -15.49 11.87 33.19
CA TYR A 701 -16.84 11.36 33.43
C TYR A 701 -16.86 10.20 34.43
N LEU A 702 -16.06 9.17 34.21
CA LEU A 702 -16.06 7.98 35.09
C LEU A 702 -15.51 8.27 36.48
N ASP A 703 -14.64 9.25 36.62
CA ASP A 703 -14.12 9.69 37.91
C ASP A 703 -15.21 10.43 38.69
N ILE A 704 -15.96 11.33 38.05
CA ILE A 704 -17.08 12.07 38.63
C ILE A 704 -18.18 11.12 39.11
N VAL A 705 -18.62 10.16 38.25
CA VAL A 705 -19.77 9.29 38.61
C VAL A 705 -19.40 8.09 39.47
N LYS A 706 -18.14 7.97 39.89
CA LYS A 706 -17.65 6.84 40.68
C LYS A 706 -18.37 6.66 42.01
N ASP A 707 -18.62 7.76 42.70
CA ASP A 707 -19.37 7.76 43.99
C ASP A 707 -20.80 7.22 43.77
N ARG A 708 -21.49 7.61 42.69
CA ARG A 708 -22.82 7.10 42.35
C ARG A 708 -22.82 5.60 42.12
N LEU A 709 -21.84 5.10 41.35
CA LEU A 709 -21.76 3.69 40.99
C LEU A 709 -21.50 2.76 42.18
N TYR A 710 -20.74 3.21 43.16
CA TYR A 710 -20.30 2.38 44.29
C TYR A 710 -21.03 2.63 45.63
N VAL A 711 -21.58 3.85 45.83
CA VAL A 711 -22.16 4.24 47.11
C VAL A 711 -23.68 4.30 47.06
N GLU A 712 -24.27 4.73 45.94
CA GLU A 712 -25.73 4.84 45.83
C GLU A 712 -26.42 3.47 45.86
N GLY A 713 -27.67 3.43 46.31
CA GLY A 713 -28.49 2.22 46.31
C GLY A 713 -28.74 1.68 44.90
N LYS A 714 -28.90 0.37 44.79
CA LYS A 714 -29.00 -0.36 43.52
C LYS A 714 -29.97 0.27 42.49
N ASN A 715 -31.12 0.71 42.96
CA ASN A 715 -32.20 1.25 42.13
C ASN A 715 -32.33 2.80 42.20
N SER A 716 -31.32 3.49 42.75
CA SER A 716 -31.37 4.96 42.83
C SER A 716 -31.31 5.58 41.44
N LEU A 717 -32.04 6.67 41.24
CA LEU A 717 -32.03 7.42 39.99
C LEU A 717 -30.60 7.82 39.58
N LYS A 718 -29.79 8.27 40.56
CA LYS A 718 -28.39 8.71 40.33
C LYS A 718 -27.53 7.58 39.77
N ARG A 719 -27.63 6.39 40.34
CA ARG A 719 -26.85 5.22 39.87
C ARG A 719 -27.37 4.73 38.52
N ARG A 720 -28.68 4.57 38.33
CA ARG A 720 -29.29 4.11 37.09
C ARG A 720 -29.08 5.10 35.93
N SER A 721 -29.08 6.42 36.21
CA SER A 721 -28.74 7.46 35.24
C SER A 721 -27.32 7.26 34.70
N ALA A 722 -26.32 7.13 35.59
CA ALA A 722 -24.95 6.87 35.21
C ALA A 722 -24.78 5.54 34.43
N GLN A 723 -25.43 4.45 34.91
CA GLN A 723 -25.38 3.15 34.21
C GLN A 723 -26.01 3.18 32.82
N THR A 724 -27.12 3.93 32.63
CA THR A 724 -27.76 4.13 31.34
C THR A 724 -26.75 4.74 30.34
N VAL A 725 -26.05 5.78 30.76
CA VAL A 725 -25.06 6.47 29.91
C VAL A 725 -23.83 5.61 29.67
N ILE A 726 -23.31 4.92 30.69
CA ILE A 726 -22.20 3.96 30.56
C ILE A 726 -22.53 2.86 29.54
N ARG A 727 -23.77 2.34 29.56
CA ARG A 727 -24.22 1.33 28.60
C ARG A 727 -24.18 1.86 27.16
N GLU A 728 -24.71 3.06 26.93
CA GLU A 728 -24.74 3.66 25.60
C GLU A 728 -23.33 3.98 25.09
N ILE A 729 -22.48 4.52 25.96
CA ILE A 729 -21.06 4.76 25.67
C ILE A 729 -20.36 3.45 25.31
N LEU A 730 -20.51 2.40 26.12
CA LEU A 730 -19.84 1.13 25.92
C LEU A 730 -20.22 0.50 24.58
N ARG A 731 -21.52 0.43 24.26
CA ARG A 731 -22.00 -0.14 23.00
C ARG A 731 -21.45 0.63 21.79
N SER A 732 -21.55 1.96 21.81
CA SER A 732 -21.04 2.80 20.74
C SER A 732 -19.51 2.69 20.60
N LEU A 733 -18.80 2.71 21.72
CA LEU A 733 -17.34 2.61 21.74
C LEU A 733 -16.84 1.27 21.18
N LEU A 734 -17.46 0.16 21.56
CA LEU A 734 -17.09 -1.16 21.05
C LEU A 734 -17.29 -1.25 19.53
N ILE A 735 -18.39 -0.72 19.00
CA ILE A 735 -18.66 -0.72 17.55
C ILE A 735 -17.64 0.15 16.83
N MET A 736 -17.37 1.37 17.31
CA MET A 736 -16.42 2.30 16.69
C MET A 736 -14.96 1.79 16.73
N LEU A 737 -14.59 1.05 17.78
CA LEU A 737 -13.27 0.44 17.93
C LEU A 737 -13.10 -0.86 17.14
N SER A 738 -14.18 -1.56 16.82
CA SER A 738 -14.12 -2.93 16.29
C SER A 738 -13.39 -3.08 14.95
N PRO A 739 -13.31 -2.07 14.05
CA PRO A 739 -12.44 -2.15 12.89
C PRO A 739 -10.94 -2.16 13.23
N ILE A 740 -10.54 -1.58 14.37
CA ILE A 740 -9.15 -1.47 14.83
C ILE A 740 -8.82 -2.61 15.80
N LEU A 741 -9.52 -2.66 16.95
CA LEU A 741 -9.33 -3.65 18.02
C LEU A 741 -10.33 -4.80 17.88
N THR A 742 -10.20 -5.54 16.81
CA THR A 742 -11.21 -6.49 16.35
C THR A 742 -11.46 -7.63 17.36
N PHE A 743 -10.40 -8.18 17.94
CA PHE A 743 -10.51 -9.27 18.93
C PHE A 743 -10.95 -8.78 20.30
N THR A 744 -10.43 -7.64 20.73
CA THR A 744 -10.78 -7.05 22.03
C THR A 744 -12.26 -6.68 22.08
N CYS A 745 -12.78 -6.08 21.02
CA CYS A 745 -14.19 -5.70 20.93
C CYS A 745 -15.10 -6.93 20.84
N GLU A 746 -14.69 -7.98 20.15
CA GLU A 746 -15.41 -9.26 20.10
C GLU A 746 -15.47 -9.93 21.49
N GLU A 747 -14.32 -9.95 22.23
CA GLU A 747 -14.31 -10.43 23.62
C GLU A 747 -15.26 -9.61 24.49
N ALA A 748 -15.16 -8.26 24.44
CA ALA A 748 -16.00 -7.36 25.23
C ALA A 748 -17.48 -7.51 24.93
N TYR A 749 -17.83 -7.63 23.65
CA TYR A 749 -19.20 -7.85 23.18
C TYR A 749 -19.80 -9.13 23.76
N SER A 750 -19.01 -10.19 23.88
CA SER A 750 -19.46 -11.45 24.50
C SER A 750 -19.81 -11.33 25.99
N HIS A 751 -19.35 -10.29 26.66
CA HIS A 751 -19.66 -9.99 28.07
C HIS A 751 -20.84 -9.02 28.27
N LEU A 752 -21.42 -8.48 27.20
CA LEU A 752 -22.66 -7.72 27.30
C LEU A 752 -23.83 -8.62 27.71
N CYS A 753 -24.88 -8.06 28.30
CA CYS A 753 -26.07 -8.83 28.56
C CYS A 753 -26.70 -9.34 27.26
N ALA A 754 -27.49 -10.41 27.34
CA ALA A 754 -28.04 -11.09 26.15
C ALA A 754 -28.92 -10.16 25.31
N GLU A 755 -29.69 -9.28 25.96
CA GLU A 755 -30.59 -8.34 25.31
C GLU A 755 -29.85 -7.22 24.56
N ASP A 756 -28.58 -6.96 24.89
CA ASP A 756 -27.74 -5.98 24.22
C ASP A 756 -26.96 -6.55 23.03
N ARG A 757 -26.94 -7.86 22.88
CA ARG A 757 -26.30 -8.57 21.76
C ARG A 757 -27.31 -8.93 20.71
N ARG A 758 -27.41 -8.15 19.66
CA ARG A 758 -28.33 -8.42 18.53
C ARG A 758 -27.86 -9.55 17.63
N PHE A 759 -26.56 -9.80 17.56
CA PHE A 759 -25.92 -10.75 16.66
C PHE A 759 -24.91 -11.62 17.39
N GLU A 760 -24.49 -12.71 16.74
CA GLU A 760 -23.44 -13.62 17.25
C GLU A 760 -22.06 -12.95 17.36
N THR A 761 -21.85 -11.87 16.62
CA THR A 761 -20.60 -11.13 16.54
C THR A 761 -20.85 -9.64 16.48
N ILE A 762 -19.95 -8.84 17.11
CA ILE A 762 -20.00 -7.38 17.03
C ILE A 762 -19.85 -6.87 15.59
N HIS A 763 -19.18 -7.63 14.73
CA HIS A 763 -18.91 -7.24 13.35
C HIS A 763 -20.16 -7.27 12.45
N ALA A 764 -21.27 -7.79 12.94
CA ALA A 764 -22.59 -7.73 12.30
C ALA A 764 -23.48 -6.60 12.86
N GLU A 765 -23.02 -5.84 13.86
CA GLU A 765 -23.78 -4.71 14.42
C GLU A 765 -23.93 -3.56 13.43
N SER A 766 -24.73 -2.57 13.78
CA SER A 766 -24.92 -1.35 13.01
C SER A 766 -24.12 -0.21 13.63
N TRP A 767 -23.55 0.66 12.80
CA TRP A 767 -22.85 1.87 13.23
C TRP A 767 -23.74 2.73 14.13
N PRO A 768 -23.20 3.31 15.21
CA PRO A 768 -23.98 4.15 16.10
C PRO A 768 -24.52 5.39 15.37
N GLU A 769 -25.81 5.66 15.54
CA GLU A 769 -26.44 6.83 14.94
C GLU A 769 -26.05 8.11 15.69
N TYR A 770 -25.82 9.17 14.94
CA TYR A 770 -25.65 10.51 15.49
C TYR A 770 -27.02 11.09 15.86
N ARG A 771 -27.25 11.30 17.14
CA ARG A 771 -28.48 11.87 17.71
C ARG A 771 -28.28 13.34 18.06
N LYS A 772 -28.69 14.21 17.16
CA LYS A 772 -28.57 15.67 17.35
C LYS A 772 -29.34 16.17 18.58
N ASP A 773 -30.45 15.56 18.90
CA ASP A 773 -31.30 15.85 20.07
C ASP A 773 -30.62 15.59 21.43
N TRP A 774 -29.52 14.84 21.44
CA TRP A 774 -28.69 14.63 22.64
C TRP A 774 -27.52 15.64 22.76
N VAL A 775 -27.40 16.59 21.84
CA VAL A 775 -26.40 17.66 21.89
C VAL A 775 -27.10 18.95 22.29
N ASP A 776 -27.12 19.23 23.60
CA ASP A 776 -27.55 20.51 24.13
C ASP A 776 -26.38 21.46 24.19
N GLU A 777 -26.35 22.42 23.24
CA GLU A 777 -25.20 23.36 23.09
C GLU A 777 -24.98 24.19 24.34
N LYS A 778 -26.06 24.62 25.02
CA LYS A 778 -25.96 25.40 26.28
C LYS A 778 -25.31 24.54 27.36
N LEU A 779 -25.80 23.32 27.54
CA LEU A 779 -25.27 22.39 28.54
C LEU A 779 -23.78 22.08 28.27
N MET A 780 -23.39 21.93 26.98
CA MET A 780 -22.01 21.70 26.60
C MET A 780 -21.11 22.88 26.99
N GLU A 781 -21.52 24.11 26.69
CA GLU A 781 -20.82 25.34 27.07
C GLU A 781 -20.75 25.52 28.59
N ASP A 782 -21.84 25.22 29.33
CA ASP A 782 -21.88 25.28 30.77
C ASP A 782 -20.85 24.34 31.39
N PHE A 783 -20.78 23.09 30.94
CA PHE A 783 -19.80 22.12 31.43
C PHE A 783 -18.34 22.45 31.00
N GLU A 784 -18.09 23.08 29.86
CA GLU A 784 -16.76 23.56 29.52
C GLU A 784 -16.28 24.60 30.57
N ARG A 785 -17.16 25.53 30.99
CA ARG A 785 -16.84 26.51 32.01
C ARG A 785 -16.67 25.89 33.39
N LEU A 786 -17.53 24.91 33.77
CA LEU A 786 -17.40 24.17 35.02
C LEU A 786 -16.09 23.41 35.11
N PHE A 787 -15.64 22.83 33.97
CA PHE A 787 -14.36 22.12 33.90
C PHE A 787 -13.15 23.05 33.92
N GLU A 788 -13.28 24.28 33.43
CA GLU A 788 -12.25 25.30 33.64
C GLU A 788 -12.01 25.54 35.15
N VAL A 789 -13.08 25.67 35.94
CA VAL A 789 -12.99 25.81 37.41
C VAL A 789 -12.46 24.52 38.04
N ARG A 790 -12.87 23.36 37.52
CA ARG A 790 -12.39 22.05 38.00
C ARG A 790 -10.88 21.91 37.80
N ASP A 791 -10.32 22.36 36.70
CA ASP A 791 -8.86 22.27 36.44
C ASP A 791 -8.08 23.12 37.47
N VAL A 792 -8.57 24.32 37.81
CA VAL A 792 -7.98 25.15 38.86
C VAL A 792 -8.10 24.48 40.23
N ALA A 793 -9.27 23.88 40.51
CA ALA A 793 -9.52 23.17 41.77
C ALA A 793 -8.61 21.94 41.93
N LEU A 794 -8.45 21.14 40.86
CA LEU A 794 -7.57 19.97 40.88
C LEU A 794 -6.10 20.36 41.13
N LYS A 795 -5.64 21.48 40.57
CA LYS A 795 -4.30 22.01 40.84
C LYS A 795 -4.16 22.42 42.31
N SER A 796 -5.13 23.19 42.86
CA SER A 796 -5.12 23.61 44.26
C SER A 796 -5.19 22.42 45.24
N LEU A 797 -5.96 21.36 44.90
CA LEU A 797 -6.01 20.12 45.65
C LEU A 797 -4.67 19.38 45.64
N GLU A 798 -3.96 19.37 44.51
CA GLU A 798 -2.63 18.76 44.41
C GLU A 798 -1.62 19.53 45.24
N ASP A 799 -1.61 20.87 45.18
CA ASP A 799 -0.76 21.73 46.00
C ASP A 799 -1.01 21.51 47.50
N ALA A 800 -2.29 21.38 47.91
CA ALA A 800 -2.68 21.07 49.29
C ALA A 800 -2.22 19.67 49.72
N ARG A 801 -2.22 18.70 48.81
CA ARG A 801 -1.71 17.33 49.06
C ARG A 801 -0.20 17.33 49.22
N GLN A 802 0.53 18.04 48.41
CA GLN A 802 1.98 18.19 48.54
C GLN A 802 2.37 18.92 49.81
N ALA A 803 1.55 19.89 50.27
CA ALA A 803 1.70 20.56 51.56
C ALA A 803 1.27 19.73 52.77
N ASN A 804 0.82 18.45 52.58
CA ASN A 804 0.28 17.58 53.60
C ASN A 804 -0.94 18.16 54.38
N LEU A 805 -1.66 19.11 53.76
CA LEU A 805 -2.91 19.63 54.35
C LEU A 805 -4.03 18.60 54.28
N ILE A 806 -4.08 17.85 53.18
CA ILE A 806 -5.05 16.79 52.90
C ILE A 806 -4.30 15.52 52.44
N GLY A 807 -4.87 14.33 52.72
CA GLY A 807 -4.36 13.05 52.18
C GLY A 807 -5.08 12.65 50.90
N HIS A 808 -6.38 12.87 50.84
CA HIS A 808 -7.24 12.56 49.67
C HIS A 808 -8.16 13.75 49.36
N SER A 809 -8.60 13.87 48.09
CA SER A 809 -9.51 14.97 47.69
C SER A 809 -10.81 15.00 48.52
N LEU A 810 -11.34 13.86 48.96
CA LEU A 810 -12.48 13.76 49.85
C LEU A 810 -12.22 14.27 51.28
N ASP A 811 -10.98 14.56 51.67
CA ASP A 811 -10.66 15.21 52.94
C ASP A 811 -10.81 16.74 52.86
N ALA A 812 -11.12 17.26 51.69
CA ALA A 812 -11.13 18.70 51.38
C ALA A 812 -12.50 19.32 51.41
N LYS A 813 -12.52 20.57 51.85
CA LYS A 813 -13.53 21.59 51.60
C LYS A 813 -12.92 22.61 50.65
N LEU A 814 -13.61 22.89 49.55
CA LEU A 814 -13.23 23.94 48.59
C LEU A 814 -14.04 25.21 48.88
N THR A 815 -13.38 26.36 48.94
CA THR A 815 -14.00 27.67 48.84
C THR A 815 -13.65 28.30 47.52
N LEU A 816 -14.63 28.41 46.62
CA LEU A 816 -14.51 28.97 45.29
C LEU A 816 -14.80 30.48 45.36
N LYS A 817 -13.79 31.31 45.14
CA LYS A 817 -13.92 32.77 45.10
C LYS A 817 -13.89 33.24 43.66
N ILE A 818 -15.01 33.76 43.18
CA ILE A 818 -15.25 34.06 41.77
C ILE A 818 -15.62 35.57 41.60
N ASN A 819 -14.91 36.26 40.74
CA ASN A 819 -15.22 37.64 40.35
C ASN A 819 -16.13 37.72 39.11
N ASP A 820 -16.02 36.74 38.19
CA ASP A 820 -16.86 36.64 37.00
C ASP A 820 -18.31 36.33 37.37
N GLU A 821 -19.20 37.33 37.23
CA GLU A 821 -20.61 37.20 37.60
C GLU A 821 -21.37 36.13 36.84
N LYS A 822 -21.01 35.90 35.53
CA LYS A 822 -21.65 34.86 34.73
C LYS A 822 -21.22 33.48 35.22
N LEU A 823 -19.94 33.31 35.53
CA LEU A 823 -19.42 32.07 36.05
C LEU A 823 -19.94 31.81 37.50
N PHE A 824 -20.06 32.85 38.30
CA PHE A 824 -20.63 32.75 39.62
C PHE A 824 -22.09 32.27 39.57
N SER A 825 -22.90 32.86 38.70
CA SER A 825 -24.30 32.45 38.49
C SER A 825 -24.40 31.01 37.98
N LEU A 826 -23.54 30.60 37.08
CA LEU A 826 -23.45 29.23 36.59
C LEU A 826 -23.13 28.24 37.73
N LEU A 827 -22.12 28.54 38.55
CA LEU A 827 -21.76 27.69 39.71
C LEU A 827 -22.90 27.62 40.72
N GLN A 828 -23.70 28.70 40.87
CA GLN A 828 -24.92 28.67 41.72
C GLN A 828 -26.03 27.75 41.11
N GLU A 829 -26.22 27.80 39.83
CA GLU A 829 -27.18 26.92 39.11
C GLU A 829 -26.84 25.43 39.32
N TYR A 830 -25.56 25.10 39.28
CA TYR A 830 -25.06 23.72 39.44
C TYR A 830 -24.60 23.39 40.87
N ARG A 831 -24.99 24.18 41.88
CA ARG A 831 -24.53 24.07 43.28
C ARG A 831 -24.61 22.64 43.85
N ASP A 832 -25.71 21.93 43.54
CA ASP A 832 -26.01 20.60 44.11
C ASP A 832 -25.13 19.49 43.56
N VAL A 833 -24.40 19.74 42.45
CA VAL A 833 -23.53 18.77 41.81
C VAL A 833 -22.03 19.15 41.88
N LEU A 834 -21.66 20.33 42.43
CA LEU A 834 -20.29 20.78 42.49
C LEU A 834 -19.36 19.85 43.29
N GLU A 835 -19.85 19.34 44.46
CA GLU A 835 -19.09 18.38 45.29
C GLU A 835 -18.76 17.09 44.53
N GLU A 836 -19.62 16.70 43.61
CA GLU A 836 -19.42 15.55 42.74
C GLU A 836 -18.46 15.88 41.62
N ILE A 837 -18.63 17.03 40.93
CA ILE A 837 -17.75 17.49 39.84
C ILE A 837 -16.30 17.65 40.32
N PHE A 838 -16.07 18.22 41.52
CA PHE A 838 -14.73 18.43 42.07
C PHE A 838 -14.21 17.22 42.88
N ILE A 839 -15.07 16.24 43.19
CA ILE A 839 -14.74 15.02 43.92
C ILE A 839 -14.22 15.37 45.33
N VAL A 840 -14.95 16.22 46.05
CA VAL A 840 -14.63 16.70 47.41
C VAL A 840 -15.82 16.47 48.37
N SER A 841 -15.59 16.64 49.67
CA SER A 841 -16.65 16.50 50.64
C SER A 841 -17.54 17.73 50.71
N GLN A 842 -17.00 18.91 50.56
CA GLN A 842 -17.72 20.16 50.70
C GLN A 842 -17.25 21.22 49.72
N VAL A 843 -18.18 22.08 49.27
CA VAL A 843 -17.88 23.22 48.40
C VAL A 843 -18.61 24.45 48.94
N GLU A 844 -17.92 25.57 49.05
CA GLU A 844 -18.50 26.89 49.31
C GLU A 844 -18.26 27.83 48.14
N LEU A 845 -19.21 28.71 47.88
CA LEU A 845 -19.13 29.68 46.79
C LEU A 845 -19.19 31.10 47.35
N GLU A 846 -18.15 31.88 47.09
CA GLU A 846 -18.01 33.28 47.55
C GLU A 846 -17.68 34.19 46.37
N LYS A 847 -18.05 35.48 46.50
CA LYS A 847 -17.54 36.51 45.57
C LYS A 847 -16.08 36.81 45.90
N GLY A 848 -15.21 36.84 44.88
CA GLY A 848 -13.78 37.07 44.99
C GLY A 848 -13.30 38.30 44.25
N GLU A 849 -11.99 38.53 44.29
CA GLU A 849 -11.33 39.63 43.53
C GLU A 849 -10.71 39.11 42.21
N GLU A 850 -10.30 37.85 42.15
CA GLU A 850 -9.76 37.19 40.99
C GLU A 850 -10.87 36.48 40.18
N ARG A 851 -10.64 36.30 38.90
CA ARG A 851 -11.59 35.60 38.01
C ARG A 851 -11.98 34.24 38.59
N ILE A 852 -10.99 33.43 39.02
CA ILE A 852 -11.17 32.13 39.65
C ILE A 852 -10.06 31.97 40.70
N GLN A 853 -10.41 31.87 41.96
CA GLN A 853 -9.50 31.51 43.05
C GLN A 853 -10.12 30.37 43.84
N VAL A 854 -9.32 29.35 44.10
CA VAL A 854 -9.75 28.15 44.84
C VAL A 854 -8.91 28.02 46.10
N LEU A 855 -9.57 28.05 47.24
CA LEU A 855 -8.93 27.80 48.51
C LEU A 855 -9.30 26.41 49.00
N VAL A 856 -8.29 25.68 49.50
CA VAL A 856 -8.45 24.33 50.03
C VAL A 856 -8.28 24.33 51.54
N SER A 857 -9.23 23.77 52.28
CA SER A 857 -9.15 23.51 53.72
C SER A 857 -9.59 22.08 54.03
N LYS A 858 -9.37 21.62 55.27
CA LYS A 858 -9.89 20.32 55.68
C LYS A 858 -11.41 20.39 55.76
N ALA A 859 -12.07 19.34 55.35
CA ALA A 859 -13.52 19.23 55.40
C ALA A 859 -13.99 19.12 56.87
N GLU A 860 -15.17 19.70 57.12
CA GLU A 860 -15.78 19.74 58.46
C GLU A 860 -16.54 18.44 58.75
N GLY A 861 -16.53 18.03 60.02
CA GLY A 861 -17.26 16.87 60.55
C GLY A 861 -16.41 15.62 60.64
N GLN A 862 -17.04 14.43 60.62
CA GLN A 862 -16.38 13.14 60.70
C GLN A 862 -16.42 12.40 59.34
N LYS A 863 -15.41 11.59 59.07
CA LYS A 863 -15.31 10.75 57.85
C LYS A 863 -16.34 9.61 57.93
N CYS A 864 -17.09 9.44 56.89
CA CYS A 864 -17.99 8.31 56.73
C CYS A 864 -17.21 7.06 56.28
N ASP A 865 -17.34 5.93 56.98
CA ASP A 865 -16.62 4.68 56.67
C ASP A 865 -17.06 4.05 55.34
N ARG A 866 -18.27 4.38 54.83
CA ARG A 866 -18.79 3.83 53.56
C ARG A 866 -18.44 4.69 52.36
N CYS A 867 -18.71 6.00 52.37
CA CYS A 867 -18.49 6.88 51.21
C CYS A 867 -17.19 7.70 51.29
N TRP A 868 -16.51 7.68 52.44
CA TRP A 868 -15.25 8.37 52.72
C TRP A 868 -15.33 9.92 52.71
N LYS A 869 -16.51 10.49 52.43
CA LYS A 869 -16.78 11.92 52.59
C LYS A 869 -16.88 12.32 54.03
N TYR A 870 -16.49 13.55 54.39
CA TYR A 870 -16.69 14.16 55.70
C TYR A 870 -18.07 14.80 55.75
N HIS A 871 -18.80 14.61 56.84
CA HIS A 871 -20.08 15.21 57.05
C HIS A 871 -20.32 15.49 58.54
N PRO A 872 -20.88 16.70 58.93
CA PRO A 872 -21.11 17.06 60.31
C PRO A 872 -22.01 16.09 61.10
N LEU A 873 -22.96 15.47 60.39
CA LEU A 873 -23.88 14.50 60.97
C LEU A 873 -23.43 13.03 60.80
N THR A 874 -22.20 12.77 60.49
CA THR A 874 -21.66 11.39 60.52
C THR A 874 -21.75 10.88 61.95
N ASN A 875 -22.16 9.62 62.12
CA ASN A 875 -22.38 9.01 63.40
C ASN A 875 -23.58 9.55 64.20
N SER A 876 -24.52 10.29 63.58
CA SER A 876 -25.73 10.78 64.25
C SER A 876 -26.80 9.69 64.44
N ASP A 877 -26.76 8.59 63.72
CA ASP A 877 -27.65 7.43 63.82
C ASP A 877 -26.97 6.31 64.62
N GLY A 878 -27.44 6.06 65.79
CA GLY A 878 -26.85 5.05 66.68
C GLY A 878 -26.92 3.61 66.18
N ARG A 879 -27.72 3.33 65.19
CA ARG A 879 -27.83 2.02 64.53
C ARG A 879 -26.69 1.77 63.48
N PHE A 880 -26.08 2.85 63.00
CA PHE A 880 -25.03 2.81 61.95
C PHE A 880 -23.86 3.72 62.41
N PRO A 881 -22.98 3.25 63.29
CA PRO A 881 -21.85 4.05 63.75
C PRO A 881 -20.92 4.43 62.61
N ASN A 882 -20.39 5.63 62.67
CA ASN A 882 -19.47 6.22 61.69
C ASN A 882 -20.04 6.35 60.23
N ILE A 883 -21.34 6.32 60.06
CA ILE A 883 -21.99 6.43 58.74
C ILE A 883 -22.72 7.78 58.61
N CYS A 884 -22.59 8.45 57.48
CA CYS A 884 -23.29 9.70 57.18
C CYS A 884 -24.77 9.47 56.82
N PRO A 885 -25.66 10.47 56.97
CA PRO A 885 -27.09 10.32 56.71
C PRO A 885 -27.46 9.75 55.35
N ARG A 886 -26.77 10.18 54.28
CA ARG A 886 -26.95 9.62 52.92
C ARG A 886 -26.72 8.10 52.90
N CYS A 887 -25.62 7.66 53.44
CA CYS A 887 -25.29 6.24 53.49
C CYS A 887 -26.21 5.43 54.41
N VAL A 888 -26.73 6.01 55.49
CA VAL A 888 -27.77 5.38 56.31
C VAL A 888 -29.03 5.12 55.50
N SER A 889 -29.53 6.13 54.76
CA SER A 889 -30.71 5.98 53.91
C SER A 889 -30.56 4.89 52.87
N VAL A 890 -29.35 4.76 52.26
CA VAL A 890 -29.07 3.69 51.30
C VAL A 890 -29.10 2.31 51.97
N LEU A 891 -28.48 2.15 53.13
CA LEU A 891 -28.46 0.90 53.86
C LEU A 891 -29.83 0.47 54.38
N GLU A 892 -30.70 1.42 54.73
CA GLU A 892 -32.11 1.17 55.08
C GLU A 892 -32.93 0.72 53.85
N GLY A 893 -32.81 1.39 52.73
CA GLY A 893 -33.49 1.01 51.48
C GLY A 893 -33.01 -0.31 50.84
N GLU A 894 -31.82 -0.81 51.21
CA GLU A 894 -31.34 -2.13 50.79
C GLU A 894 -31.83 -3.28 51.74
N ARG A 895 -32.39 -2.96 52.88
CA ARG A 895 -32.99 -3.92 53.81
C ARG A 895 -34.49 -4.16 53.55
N GLU A 896 -35.18 -3.24 52.91
CA GLU A 896 -36.52 -3.41 52.33
C GLU A 896 -36.46 -4.08 50.92
#